data_f38cda194a71727f87bf8f5ef4cac0f2
#
_entry.id   f38cda194a71727f87bf8f5ef4cac0f2
#
_cell.length_a   1.000
_cell.length_b   1.000
_cell.length_c   1.000
_cell.angle_alpha   90.00
_cell.angle_beta   90.00
_cell.angle_gamma   90.00
#
_symmetry.space_group_name_H-M   'P 1'
#
loop_
_entity.id
_entity.type
_entity.pdbx_description
1 polymer ?
#
loop_
_entity_poly.entity_id
_entity_poly.type
_entity_poly.pdbx_seq_one_letter_code
_entity_poly.pdbx_strand_id
1 'polypeptide(L)'
;MSMKHENSIHIKGARVHNLKNIEVEIPHDKLVVVTGLSGSGKSTLAFDTIFAEGQRRYVESLSAYARQFLGKINKPDVDLITGIAPAIAIEQKVNTRNPRSTVGTTTEIYDYLKLLYARIGRTFSPVSGREVRCYGTDDVAEYVLSHAGERVMIAAPLTLAEGQGLIEKLTLLLSDGLMRVHTDGEVRLIEEVLPGIGPDTRAEGMLAVIDRLRVAADDDTQTRIRDSVARAFSYGDGLCTILVQGERREFSSRFEADGIEFERPSEHLFSFNNPLGACPRCEGYGKVIGIDEDLVIPDKGKTIYEDAVACWRGETMRKWKDQLVENAPKFGFPVHTPFHALTPEQKRLLWRGNEYFHGLDEFFEYIDSERRKIQFRVMKARYTGKTVCPECGGSRLRKEALYVRVGGRTIAELVTMPVDELIPFFGGLRLDEHDTKTAARILVEIRNRLQYLADVGLGYLTLDRLSSTLSGGESQRINLSTSLGSNLTGSLYILDEPSIGLHPRDTNRLIKVLKQLRDLGNTVIVVEHEEEVIRAADWIVDIGPEAGYNGGEVVFSGPLERLLECSGSLTADYLTGRRSIAAPTAVRGWSRSIVVRGAREHNLRNVDVRIPLGVMTCITGVSGSGKSSLAKGILYPALRRMLFDTGVKPGDFDGIDGDVGLLRSVEMVDQNPIGKSSRSNPVTYIKAYDEIRKLFADQPYAQHTGLGASAFSFNIAGGRCEECQGEGVIKVSMQFMADVELVCEACGGKRFRDEVLEVKYRDKSIYDVLEMTVDDAIAFFGEDKKSAICRRIVERLQPLQDVGLGYIKLGQSSSTLSGGESQRVKLASFLTKETSDGSILFIFDEPTTGLHFHDISKLLAAFNALIERGHTIVVVEHNMEIIKCADWVVDLGPEAGTGGGRVVFEGTPRALEECPESHTGEFLRLRTKL
;
A
#
# COMPACT_ATOMS: atom_id res chain seq x y z
N MET A 1 -7.32 33.49 40.13
CA MET A 1 -7.94 32.31 39.46
C MET A 1 -7.53 32.22 37.97
N SER A 2 -6.32 32.64 37.61
CA SER A 2 -5.93 32.81 36.20
C SER A 2 -4.71 31.98 35.71
N MET A 3 -4.20 31.03 36.48
CA MET A 3 -2.99 30.28 36.10
C MET A 3 -3.17 28.76 35.93
N LYS A 4 -4.39 28.23 36.06
CA LYS A 4 -4.63 26.78 35.90
C LYS A 4 -5.02 26.35 34.48
N HIS A 5 -5.30 27.29 33.56
CA HIS A 5 -5.77 26.98 32.20
C HIS A 5 -4.66 26.90 31.14
N GLU A 6 -3.42 27.20 31.45
CA GLU A 6 -2.32 27.19 30.46
C GLU A 6 -1.76 25.79 30.18
N ASN A 7 -2.09 24.77 30.96
CA ASN A 7 -1.50 23.44 30.89
C ASN A 7 -2.49 22.35 30.44
N SER A 8 -3.65 22.71 29.88
CA SER A 8 -4.67 21.77 29.41
C SER A 8 -5.52 22.33 28.28
N ILE A 9 -6.05 21.46 27.44
CA ILE A 9 -7.11 21.77 26.48
C ILE A 9 -8.42 21.67 27.27
N HIS A 10 -9.16 22.77 27.32
CA HIS A 10 -10.45 22.81 27.99
C HIS A 10 -11.60 22.96 27.00
N ILE A 11 -12.50 22.00 26.94
CA ILE A 11 -13.65 21.92 26.06
C ILE A 11 -14.90 22.09 26.94
N LYS A 12 -15.78 23.02 26.59
CA LYS A 12 -17.03 23.25 27.28
C LYS A 12 -18.19 23.30 26.32
N GLY A 13 -19.25 22.53 26.62
CA GLY A 13 -20.49 22.56 25.89
C GLY A 13 -20.42 21.97 24.49
N ALA A 14 -19.68 20.86 24.30
CA ALA A 14 -19.61 20.20 22.99
C ALA A 14 -20.90 19.42 22.70
N ARG A 15 -21.54 19.74 21.55
CA ARG A 15 -22.84 19.19 21.10
C ARG A 15 -22.78 18.66 19.66
N VAL A 16 -21.59 18.42 19.16
CA VAL A 16 -21.40 17.92 17.79
C VAL A 16 -21.96 16.49 17.71
N HIS A 17 -22.77 16.20 16.68
CA HIS A 17 -23.42 14.92 16.43
C HIS A 17 -24.18 14.37 17.64
N ASN A 18 -23.65 13.30 18.28
CA ASN A 18 -24.30 12.66 19.43
C ASN A 18 -23.78 13.14 20.80
N LEU A 19 -22.82 14.06 20.83
CA LEU A 19 -22.30 14.58 22.10
C LEU A 19 -23.35 15.40 22.87
N LYS A 20 -23.51 15.11 24.15
CA LYS A 20 -24.58 15.67 25.02
C LYS A 20 -24.09 16.83 25.87
N ASN A 21 -23.70 17.93 25.24
CA ASN A 21 -23.24 19.13 25.95
C ASN A 21 -22.12 18.85 26.97
N ILE A 22 -21.11 18.08 26.50
CA ILE A 22 -20.05 17.58 27.37
C ILE A 22 -19.00 18.65 27.71
N GLU A 23 -18.39 18.47 28.89
CA GLU A 23 -17.23 19.24 29.37
C GLU A 23 -16.07 18.28 29.61
N VAL A 24 -14.90 18.57 28.98
CA VAL A 24 -13.71 17.70 29.07
C VAL A 24 -12.46 18.56 29.24
N GLU A 25 -11.58 18.14 30.13
CA GLU A 25 -10.24 18.69 30.28
C GLU A 25 -9.20 17.64 29.86
N ILE A 26 -8.28 18.02 28.94
CA ILE A 26 -7.22 17.17 28.40
C ILE A 26 -5.87 17.81 28.72
N PRO A 27 -5.01 17.18 29.54
CA PRO A 27 -3.72 17.74 29.91
C PRO A 27 -2.77 17.77 28.69
N HIS A 28 -1.94 18.83 28.58
CA HIS A 28 -0.87 18.92 27.59
C HIS A 28 0.26 17.93 27.87
N ASP A 29 1.07 17.66 26.86
CA ASP A 29 2.27 16.83 26.92
C ASP A 29 2.01 15.43 27.51
N LYS A 30 0.85 14.87 27.19
CA LYS A 30 0.39 13.55 27.64
C LYS A 30 -0.05 12.68 26.46
N LEU A 31 0.06 11.37 26.68
CA LEU A 31 -0.60 10.38 25.86
C LEU A 31 -2.03 10.19 26.41
N VAL A 32 -3.00 10.68 25.67
CA VAL A 32 -4.42 10.67 26.04
C VAL A 32 -5.15 9.66 25.18
N VAL A 33 -5.84 8.72 25.79
CA VAL A 33 -6.67 7.74 25.07
C VAL A 33 -8.14 8.09 25.23
N VAL A 34 -8.83 8.25 24.10
CA VAL A 34 -10.29 8.39 24.04
C VAL A 34 -10.88 7.02 23.71
N THR A 35 -11.61 6.45 24.65
CA THR A 35 -12.18 5.10 24.54
C THR A 35 -13.69 5.08 24.77
N GLY A 36 -14.33 3.90 24.69
CA GLY A 36 -15.77 3.69 24.84
C GLY A 36 -16.37 2.84 23.72
N LEU A 37 -17.66 2.55 23.75
CA LEU A 37 -18.34 1.72 22.75
C LEU A 37 -18.22 2.26 21.32
N SER A 38 -18.33 1.38 20.33
CA SER A 38 -18.45 1.79 18.94
C SER A 38 -19.70 2.66 18.76
N GLY A 39 -19.55 3.84 18.11
CA GLY A 39 -20.64 4.81 17.98
C GLY A 39 -20.97 5.64 19.22
N SER A 40 -20.18 5.60 20.31
CA SER A 40 -20.41 6.41 21.51
C SER A 40 -20.09 7.91 21.36
N GLY A 41 -19.34 8.32 20.30
CA GLY A 41 -18.96 9.72 20.07
C GLY A 41 -17.47 10.02 20.21
N LYS A 42 -16.60 9.00 20.30
CA LYS A 42 -15.15 9.16 20.42
C LYS A 42 -14.53 9.95 19.29
N SER A 43 -14.75 9.51 18.04
CA SER A 43 -14.22 10.19 16.86
C SER A 43 -14.84 11.59 16.70
N THR A 44 -16.11 11.77 17.12
CA THR A 44 -16.76 13.08 17.15
C THR A 44 -16.04 14.05 18.09
N LEU A 45 -15.63 13.61 19.28
CA LEU A 45 -14.84 14.44 20.18
C LEU A 45 -13.45 14.73 19.61
N ALA A 46 -12.74 13.70 19.15
CA ALA A 46 -11.34 13.84 18.72
C ALA A 46 -11.21 14.61 17.39
N PHE A 47 -11.98 14.22 16.36
CA PHE A 47 -11.84 14.74 15.00
C PHE A 47 -12.82 15.88 14.71
N ASP A 48 -14.12 15.67 14.91
CA ASP A 48 -15.14 16.65 14.52
C ASP A 48 -15.21 17.85 15.49
N THR A 49 -14.61 17.72 16.68
CA THR A 49 -14.56 18.79 17.70
C THR A 49 -13.17 19.36 17.86
N ILE A 50 -12.21 18.59 18.38
CA ILE A 50 -10.87 19.09 18.74
C ILE A 50 -10.06 19.40 17.49
N PHE A 51 -9.93 18.44 16.57
CA PHE A 51 -9.16 18.64 15.35
C PHE A 51 -9.79 19.72 14.47
N ALA A 52 -11.10 19.69 14.27
CA ALA A 52 -11.81 20.67 13.45
C ALA A 52 -11.60 22.11 13.96
N GLU A 53 -11.62 22.34 15.27
CA GLU A 53 -11.35 23.65 15.86
C GLU A 53 -9.87 24.05 15.74
N GLY A 54 -8.93 23.10 15.94
CA GLY A 54 -7.50 23.31 15.73
C GLY A 54 -7.19 23.70 14.28
N GLN A 55 -7.76 23.01 13.32
CA GLN A 55 -7.61 23.30 11.90
C GLN A 55 -8.25 24.65 11.53
N ARG A 56 -9.45 24.94 12.06
CA ARG A 56 -10.12 26.23 11.85
C ARG A 56 -9.23 27.39 12.32
N ARG A 57 -8.66 27.33 13.52
CA ARG A 57 -7.77 28.36 14.06
C ARG A 57 -6.48 28.52 13.24
N TYR A 58 -5.92 27.40 12.79
CA TYR A 58 -4.76 27.43 11.91
C TYR A 58 -5.07 28.17 10.60
N VAL A 59 -6.18 27.83 9.95
CA VAL A 59 -6.62 28.48 8.69
C VAL A 59 -6.94 29.96 8.93
N GLU A 60 -7.53 30.34 10.06
CA GLU A 60 -7.77 31.74 10.40
C GLU A 60 -6.48 32.55 10.60
N SER A 61 -5.39 31.92 11.01
CA SER A 61 -4.08 32.55 11.15
C SER A 61 -3.40 32.85 9.79
N LEU A 62 -3.86 32.21 8.69
CA LEU A 62 -3.30 32.39 7.36
C LEU A 62 -3.73 33.75 6.73
N SER A 63 -3.02 34.16 5.70
CA SER A 63 -3.34 35.38 4.95
C SER A 63 -4.74 35.33 4.34
N ALA A 64 -5.37 36.49 4.11
CA ALA A 64 -6.69 36.58 3.50
C ALA A 64 -6.75 35.89 2.12
N TYR A 65 -5.65 35.96 1.37
CA TYR A 65 -5.51 35.28 0.08
C TYR A 65 -5.55 33.75 0.23
N ALA A 66 -4.77 33.18 1.15
CA ALA A 66 -4.75 31.74 1.41
C ALA A 66 -6.13 31.23 1.90
N ARG A 67 -6.82 32.01 2.75
CA ARG A 67 -8.19 31.69 3.23
C ARG A 67 -9.22 31.61 2.10
N GLN A 68 -9.07 32.44 1.06
CA GLN A 68 -9.98 32.43 -0.09
C GLN A 68 -9.92 31.11 -0.87
N PHE A 69 -8.75 30.44 -0.91
CA PHE A 69 -8.59 29.14 -1.54
C PHE A 69 -9.00 27.96 -0.64
N LEU A 70 -8.87 28.11 0.68
CA LEU A 70 -9.15 27.05 1.63
C LEU A 70 -10.64 26.95 2.03
N GLY A 71 -11.44 27.91 1.62
CA GLY A 71 -12.87 27.94 1.94
C GLY A 71 -13.16 28.27 3.41
N LYS A 72 -14.45 28.30 3.76
CA LYS A 72 -14.92 28.62 5.11
C LYS A 72 -15.08 27.31 5.90
N ILE A 73 -14.21 27.07 6.88
CA ILE A 73 -14.33 25.93 7.79
C ILE A 73 -15.40 26.27 8.83
N ASN A 74 -16.42 25.42 8.97
CA ASN A 74 -17.47 25.60 9.94
C ASN A 74 -16.91 25.43 11.37
N LYS A 75 -17.36 26.30 12.27
CA LYS A 75 -17.07 26.15 13.69
C LYS A 75 -17.83 24.93 14.22
N PRO A 76 -17.18 24.01 14.98
CA PRO A 76 -17.92 22.95 15.66
C PRO A 76 -18.92 23.54 16.67
N ASP A 77 -19.99 22.82 16.94
CA ASP A 77 -21.01 23.23 17.93
C ASP A 77 -20.48 23.01 19.34
N VAL A 78 -19.78 24.06 19.81
CA VAL A 78 -19.17 24.10 21.15
C VAL A 78 -19.28 25.52 21.73
N ASP A 79 -19.47 25.64 23.04
CA ASP A 79 -19.51 26.93 23.71
C ASP A 79 -18.10 27.56 23.74
N LEU A 80 -17.10 26.80 24.19
CA LEU A 80 -15.74 27.26 24.33
C LEU A 80 -14.73 26.11 24.18
N ILE A 81 -13.64 26.37 23.45
CA ILE A 81 -12.44 25.53 23.49
C ILE A 81 -11.22 26.43 23.68
N THR A 82 -10.40 26.16 24.68
CA THR A 82 -9.15 26.86 24.96
C THR A 82 -7.97 25.89 25.02
N GLY A 83 -6.74 26.40 24.89
CA GLY A 83 -5.53 25.59 25.00
C GLY A 83 -5.22 24.71 23.77
N ILE A 84 -5.89 24.89 22.63
CA ILE A 84 -5.57 24.09 21.43
C ILE A 84 -4.26 24.57 20.79
N ALA A 85 -3.32 23.64 20.63
CA ALA A 85 -2.12 23.78 19.83
C ALA A 85 -2.40 23.47 18.32
N PRO A 86 -1.46 23.77 17.39
CA PRO A 86 -1.57 23.32 16.01
C PRO A 86 -1.83 21.81 15.93
N ALA A 87 -2.95 21.42 15.30
CA ALA A 87 -3.43 20.05 15.31
C ALA A 87 -3.09 19.32 14.00
N ILE A 88 -2.58 18.09 14.13
CA ILE A 88 -2.23 17.16 13.04
C ILE A 88 -3.07 15.91 13.24
N ALA A 89 -3.93 15.59 12.24
CA ALA A 89 -4.69 14.36 12.25
C ALA A 89 -4.01 13.28 11.40
N ILE A 90 -3.99 12.07 11.91
CA ILE A 90 -3.47 10.88 11.23
C ILE A 90 -4.62 9.87 11.12
N GLU A 91 -5.33 9.94 9.99
CA GLU A 91 -6.49 9.11 9.69
C GLU A 91 -6.10 7.86 8.89
N GLN A 92 -6.99 6.85 8.88
CA GLN A 92 -6.82 5.60 8.12
C GLN A 92 -7.09 5.74 6.62
N LYS A 93 -7.65 6.86 6.17
CA LYS A 93 -8.02 7.02 4.77
C LYS A 93 -6.80 7.03 3.86
N VAL A 94 -6.70 6.03 3.00
CA VAL A 94 -5.67 5.96 1.94
C VAL A 94 -6.07 6.94 0.83
N ASN A 95 -5.57 8.15 0.89
CA ASN A 95 -5.87 9.17 -0.12
C ASN A 95 -4.86 9.10 -1.27
N THR A 96 -4.86 8.01 -2.05
CA THR A 96 -3.91 7.80 -3.15
C THR A 96 -4.58 7.87 -4.50
N ARG A 97 -4.83 9.08 -4.98
CA ARG A 97 -5.22 9.33 -6.38
C ARG A 97 -4.03 9.22 -7.34
N ASN A 98 -2.80 9.29 -6.84
CA ASN A 98 -1.60 9.24 -7.66
C ASN A 98 -1.09 7.79 -7.81
N PRO A 99 -1.18 7.18 -9.02
CA PRO A 99 -0.73 5.80 -9.24
C PRO A 99 0.79 5.63 -9.21
N ARG A 100 1.56 6.72 -9.13
CA ARG A 100 3.02 6.70 -9.03
C ARG A 100 3.53 6.79 -7.59
N SER A 101 2.66 7.09 -6.62
CA SER A 101 3.05 7.19 -5.20
C SER A 101 3.47 5.85 -4.64
N THR A 102 4.61 5.83 -3.96
CA THR A 102 5.19 4.64 -3.31
C THR A 102 5.52 4.93 -1.86
N VAL A 103 5.79 3.90 -1.07
CA VAL A 103 6.29 4.05 0.30
C VAL A 103 7.50 4.97 0.33
N GLY A 104 8.48 4.76 -0.54
CA GLY A 104 9.69 5.60 -0.59
C GLY A 104 9.42 7.07 -0.90
N THR A 105 8.44 7.39 -1.77
CA THR A 105 8.10 8.79 -2.07
C THR A 105 7.25 9.43 -0.96
N THR A 106 6.38 8.65 -0.30
CA THR A 106 5.55 9.16 0.80
C THR A 106 6.37 9.44 2.05
N THR A 107 7.43 8.66 2.30
CA THR A 107 8.35 8.83 3.43
C THR A 107 9.52 9.76 3.13
N GLU A 108 9.59 10.32 1.93
CA GLU A 108 10.69 11.14 1.42
C GLU A 108 12.05 10.40 1.32
N ILE A 109 12.12 9.13 1.71
CA ILE A 109 13.35 8.34 1.64
C ILE A 109 13.88 8.27 0.21
N TYR A 110 12.99 8.16 -0.78
CA TYR A 110 13.36 8.13 -2.19
C TYR A 110 14.03 9.42 -2.65
N ASP A 111 13.63 10.58 -2.11
CA ASP A 111 14.26 11.86 -2.43
C ASP A 111 15.69 11.94 -1.90
N TYR A 112 15.92 11.46 -0.68
CA TYR A 112 17.26 11.32 -0.13
C TYR A 112 18.11 10.29 -0.89
N LEU A 113 17.52 9.20 -1.37
CA LEU A 113 18.24 8.22 -2.22
C LEU A 113 18.68 8.85 -3.55
N LYS A 114 17.78 9.59 -4.23
CA LYS A 114 18.15 10.33 -5.46
C LYS A 114 19.34 11.25 -5.21
N LEU A 115 19.29 12.02 -4.11
CA LEU A 115 20.36 12.93 -3.73
C LEU A 115 21.66 12.17 -3.44
N LEU A 116 21.61 11.05 -2.73
CA LEU A 116 22.75 10.20 -2.43
C LEU A 116 23.43 9.70 -3.72
N TYR A 117 22.63 9.13 -4.64
CA TYR A 117 23.14 8.62 -5.91
C TYR A 117 23.69 9.73 -6.82
N ALA A 118 23.10 10.92 -6.79
CA ALA A 118 23.61 12.07 -7.53
C ALA A 118 24.96 12.58 -6.99
N ARG A 119 25.22 12.45 -5.67
CA ARG A 119 26.41 13.00 -5.02
C ARG A 119 27.60 12.04 -4.96
N ILE A 120 27.33 10.76 -4.67
CA ILE A 120 28.39 9.76 -4.46
C ILE A 120 28.22 8.49 -5.34
N GLY A 121 27.24 8.51 -6.24
CA GLY A 121 27.01 7.39 -7.16
C GLY A 121 28.12 7.24 -8.17
N ARG A 122 28.62 6.02 -8.36
CA ARG A 122 29.63 5.67 -9.34
C ARG A 122 28.99 4.90 -10.50
N THR A 123 29.30 5.35 -11.73
CA THR A 123 28.78 4.77 -12.96
C THR A 123 29.66 3.61 -13.40
N PHE A 124 29.04 2.51 -13.82
CA PHE A 124 29.76 1.32 -14.32
C PHE A 124 29.29 0.99 -15.73
N SER A 125 30.26 0.68 -16.61
CA SER A 125 29.94 0.24 -17.98
C SER A 125 29.18 -1.10 -17.94
N PRO A 126 28.05 -1.24 -18.67
CA PRO A 126 27.36 -2.50 -18.81
C PRO A 126 28.11 -3.55 -19.64
N VAL A 127 29.15 -3.15 -20.41
CA VAL A 127 29.94 -4.03 -21.27
C VAL A 127 31.12 -4.65 -20.50
N SER A 128 31.97 -3.81 -19.92
CA SER A 128 33.19 -4.25 -19.24
C SER A 128 33.02 -4.39 -17.72
N GLY A 129 31.97 -3.83 -17.13
CA GLY A 129 31.80 -3.73 -15.69
C GLY A 129 32.78 -2.80 -14.99
N ARG A 130 33.58 -2.04 -15.73
CA ARG A 130 34.53 -1.07 -15.17
C ARG A 130 33.84 0.22 -14.78
N GLU A 131 34.38 0.88 -13.74
CA GLU A 131 33.93 2.21 -13.35
C GLU A 131 34.26 3.24 -14.42
N VAL A 132 33.27 4.01 -14.82
CA VAL A 132 33.40 5.13 -15.77
C VAL A 132 33.85 6.34 -14.98
N ARG A 133 35.08 6.82 -15.31
CA ARG A 133 35.67 7.98 -14.66
C ARG A 133 35.95 9.07 -15.68
N CYS A 134 35.67 10.28 -15.29
CA CYS A 134 36.11 11.48 -15.99
C CYS A 134 37.36 11.97 -15.27
N TYR A 135 38.50 11.89 -15.94
CA TYR A 135 39.76 12.32 -15.37
C TYR A 135 39.99 13.82 -15.67
N GLY A 136 40.26 14.59 -14.62
CA GLY A 136 40.71 15.95 -14.74
C GLY A 136 42.22 16.04 -15.00
N THR A 137 42.70 17.23 -15.33
CA THR A 137 44.15 17.52 -15.47
C THR A 137 44.92 17.16 -14.19
N ASP A 138 44.32 17.43 -13.02
CA ASP A 138 44.98 17.16 -11.73
C ASP A 138 45.09 15.67 -11.45
N ASP A 139 44.04 14.86 -11.77
CA ASP A 139 44.05 13.41 -11.59
C ASP A 139 45.16 12.73 -12.41
N VAL A 140 45.31 13.15 -13.67
CA VAL A 140 46.36 12.64 -14.57
C VAL A 140 47.72 13.13 -14.12
N ALA A 141 47.85 14.38 -13.66
CA ALA A 141 49.09 14.93 -13.12
C ALA A 141 49.52 14.18 -11.87
N GLU A 142 48.62 13.88 -10.96
CA GLU A 142 48.91 13.05 -9.76
C GLU A 142 49.39 11.66 -10.13
N TYR A 143 48.79 11.04 -11.12
CA TYR A 143 49.26 9.76 -11.65
C TYR A 143 50.66 9.85 -12.20
N VAL A 144 50.97 10.90 -13.02
CA VAL A 144 52.33 11.13 -13.55
C VAL A 144 53.33 11.35 -12.41
N LEU A 145 52.98 12.17 -11.40
CA LEU A 145 53.82 12.46 -10.25
C LEU A 145 54.11 11.25 -9.37
N SER A 146 53.22 10.27 -9.35
CA SER A 146 53.44 8.98 -8.64
C SER A 146 54.64 8.18 -9.21
N HIS A 147 55.09 8.51 -10.45
CA HIS A 147 56.26 7.89 -11.11
C HIS A 147 57.53 8.74 -11.01
N ALA A 148 57.76 9.33 -9.83
CA ALA A 148 58.90 10.18 -9.57
C ALA A 148 60.25 9.52 -9.93
N GLY A 149 61.13 10.24 -10.68
CA GLY A 149 62.41 9.76 -11.14
C GLY A 149 62.37 9.02 -12.48
N GLU A 150 61.23 8.64 -12.98
CA GLU A 150 61.03 7.91 -14.24
C GLU A 150 60.90 8.89 -15.45
N ARG A 151 61.09 8.34 -16.64
CA ARG A 151 60.79 9.08 -17.90
C ARG A 151 59.37 8.81 -18.31
N VAL A 152 58.56 9.86 -18.40
CA VAL A 152 57.18 9.84 -18.82
C VAL A 152 56.99 10.58 -20.10
N MET A 153 56.15 10.01 -20.97
CA MET A 153 55.68 10.67 -22.20
C MET A 153 54.18 10.92 -22.08
N ILE A 154 53.82 12.18 -22.25
CA ILE A 154 52.43 12.67 -22.30
C ILE A 154 52.06 12.81 -23.78
N ALA A 155 51.06 12.17 -24.25
CA ALA A 155 50.66 12.12 -25.66
C ALA A 155 49.11 12.20 -25.79
N ALA A 156 48.66 12.56 -26.97
CA ALA A 156 47.27 12.66 -27.36
C ALA A 156 46.96 11.65 -28.49
N PRO A 157 45.96 10.81 -28.43
CA PRO A 157 45.55 9.98 -29.55
C PRO A 157 45.18 10.84 -30.78
N LEU A 158 45.54 10.41 -31.98
CA LEU A 158 45.19 11.11 -33.20
C LEU A 158 43.75 10.75 -33.62
N THR A 159 42.82 11.66 -33.34
CA THR A 159 41.42 11.55 -33.79
C THR A 159 41.23 12.40 -35.04
N LEU A 160 40.65 11.80 -36.10
CA LEU A 160 40.33 12.51 -37.32
C LEU A 160 38.87 12.95 -37.29
N ALA A 161 38.61 14.22 -37.64
CA ALA A 161 37.24 14.66 -37.86
C ALA A 161 36.64 14.02 -39.12
N GLU A 162 35.32 14.01 -39.25
CA GLU A 162 34.61 13.46 -40.39
C GLU A 162 35.05 14.15 -41.68
N GLY A 163 35.67 13.41 -42.62
CA GLY A 163 36.22 13.93 -43.87
C GLY A 163 37.65 14.50 -43.78
N GLN A 164 38.31 14.50 -42.59
CA GLN A 164 39.68 14.99 -42.46
C GLN A 164 40.72 13.94 -42.77
N GLY A 165 41.68 14.26 -43.63
CA GLY A 165 42.79 13.38 -43.95
C GLY A 165 43.91 13.37 -42.89
N LEU A 166 44.60 12.22 -42.73
CA LEU A 166 45.71 12.08 -41.75
C LEU A 166 46.86 13.07 -42.07
N ILE A 167 47.18 13.31 -43.35
CA ILE A 167 48.20 14.29 -43.74
C ILE A 167 47.84 15.70 -43.29
N GLU A 168 46.56 16.06 -43.48
CA GLU A 168 46.04 17.38 -43.05
C GLU A 168 46.11 17.54 -41.54
N LYS A 169 45.72 16.53 -40.77
CA LYS A 169 45.80 16.52 -39.31
C LYS A 169 47.25 16.68 -38.83
N LEU A 170 48.19 15.92 -39.37
CA LEU A 170 49.61 16.00 -39.01
C LEU A 170 50.24 17.36 -39.39
N THR A 171 49.84 17.92 -40.54
CA THR A 171 50.29 19.26 -40.97
C THR A 171 49.79 20.35 -40.00
N LEU A 172 48.52 20.20 -39.52
CA LEU A 172 47.96 21.09 -38.52
C LEU A 172 48.75 21.03 -37.19
N LEU A 173 49.07 19.78 -36.73
CA LEU A 173 49.89 19.61 -35.54
C LEU A 173 51.27 20.25 -35.64
N LEU A 174 51.92 20.17 -36.80
CA LEU A 174 53.21 20.86 -37.06
C LEU A 174 53.04 22.38 -36.99
N SER A 175 51.98 22.94 -37.55
CA SER A 175 51.70 24.40 -37.43
C SER A 175 51.47 24.87 -35.99
N ASP A 176 50.95 23.98 -35.13
CA ASP A 176 50.76 24.25 -33.69
C ASP A 176 52.03 23.99 -32.86
N GLY A 177 53.13 23.60 -33.50
CA GLY A 177 54.44 23.40 -32.86
C GLY A 177 54.64 21.99 -32.29
N LEU A 178 53.82 21.01 -32.59
CA LEU A 178 54.00 19.60 -32.24
C LEU A 178 54.81 18.93 -33.33
N MET A 179 56.07 18.51 -33.00
CA MET A 179 56.98 17.97 -33.99
C MET A 179 57.07 16.43 -34.04
N ARG A 180 56.43 15.72 -33.06
CA ARG A 180 56.67 14.28 -32.90
C ARG A 180 55.36 13.51 -32.74
N VAL A 181 55.35 12.31 -33.34
CA VAL A 181 54.34 11.30 -33.16
C VAL A 181 54.96 9.99 -32.67
N HIS A 182 54.22 9.27 -31.88
CA HIS A 182 54.54 7.90 -31.48
C HIS A 182 53.74 6.97 -32.38
N THR A 183 54.42 6.14 -33.15
CA THR A 183 53.86 5.15 -34.07
C THR A 183 54.74 3.91 -34.08
N ASP A 184 54.15 2.72 -34.21
CA ASP A 184 54.85 1.44 -34.28
C ASP A 184 55.83 1.21 -33.10
N GLY A 185 55.51 1.74 -31.93
CA GLY A 185 56.34 1.61 -30.70
C GLY A 185 57.48 2.61 -30.62
N GLU A 186 57.71 3.48 -31.64
CA GLU A 186 58.77 4.47 -31.70
C GLU A 186 58.27 5.88 -31.81
N VAL A 187 59.10 6.83 -31.30
CA VAL A 187 58.83 8.25 -31.43
C VAL A 187 59.62 8.78 -32.69
N ARG A 188 58.87 9.25 -33.68
CA ARG A 188 59.42 9.80 -34.97
C ARG A 188 58.99 11.24 -35.14
N LEU A 189 59.80 11.96 -35.96
CA LEU A 189 59.40 13.34 -36.37
C LEU A 189 58.20 13.26 -37.36
N ILE A 190 57.26 14.19 -37.22
CA ILE A 190 56.10 14.22 -38.14
C ILE A 190 56.55 14.42 -39.59
N GLU A 191 57.64 15.24 -39.82
CA GLU A 191 58.20 15.45 -41.12
C GLU A 191 58.78 14.19 -41.77
N GLU A 192 59.27 13.25 -40.98
CA GLU A 192 59.80 11.94 -41.47
C GLU A 192 58.68 10.92 -41.76
N VAL A 193 57.51 11.07 -41.07
CA VAL A 193 56.36 10.21 -41.23
C VAL A 193 55.47 10.61 -42.41
N LEU A 194 55.32 11.91 -42.62
CA LEU A 194 54.46 12.47 -43.68
C LEU A 194 54.69 11.90 -45.09
N PRO A 195 55.95 11.67 -45.55
CA PRO A 195 56.19 11.13 -46.91
C PRO A 195 55.77 9.66 -47.09
N GLY A 196 55.63 8.93 -45.97
CA GLY A 196 55.22 7.52 -45.95
C GLY A 196 53.75 7.28 -45.84
N ILE A 197 52.91 8.32 -45.73
CA ILE A 197 51.49 8.21 -45.55
C ILE A 197 50.77 8.03 -46.90
N GLY A 198 50.18 6.85 -47.13
CA GLY A 198 49.35 6.57 -48.27
C GLY A 198 47.86 6.81 -48.01
N PRO A 199 47.02 6.69 -49.04
CA PRO A 199 45.57 6.89 -48.90
C PRO A 199 44.90 5.91 -47.92
N ASP A 200 45.49 4.74 -47.70
CA ASP A 200 44.99 3.66 -46.84
C ASP A 200 45.63 3.69 -45.41
N THR A 201 46.51 4.62 -45.13
CA THR A 201 47.15 4.72 -43.81
C THR A 201 46.13 5.18 -42.75
N ARG A 202 45.88 4.36 -41.75
CA ARG A 202 44.94 4.67 -40.68
C ARG A 202 45.67 5.42 -39.53
N ALA A 203 44.96 6.31 -38.88
CA ALA A 203 45.43 7.01 -37.67
C ALA A 203 45.42 6.13 -36.42
N GLU A 204 44.82 4.96 -36.49
CA GLU A 204 44.66 4.07 -35.32
C GLU A 204 46.02 3.68 -34.73
N GLY A 205 46.16 3.94 -33.40
CA GLY A 205 47.40 3.69 -32.66
C GLY A 205 48.44 4.74 -32.72
N MET A 206 48.34 5.78 -33.58
CA MET A 206 49.22 6.92 -33.58
C MET A 206 48.89 7.90 -32.48
N LEU A 207 49.93 8.42 -31.77
CA LEU A 207 49.80 9.41 -30.71
C LEU A 207 50.64 10.66 -31.05
N ALA A 208 50.04 11.82 -30.93
CA ALA A 208 50.80 13.09 -30.96
C ALA A 208 51.53 13.26 -29.60
N VAL A 209 52.86 13.42 -29.66
CA VAL A 209 53.65 13.57 -28.44
C VAL A 209 53.60 15.02 -27.99
N ILE A 210 52.99 15.28 -26.84
CA ILE A 210 52.87 16.62 -26.28
C ILE A 210 54.09 16.98 -25.47
N ASP A 211 54.54 16.07 -24.57
CA ASP A 211 55.73 16.31 -23.75
C ASP A 211 56.44 15.03 -23.42
N ARG A 212 57.75 15.16 -23.14
CA ARG A 212 58.60 14.07 -22.66
C ARG A 212 59.49 14.62 -21.54
N LEU A 213 59.27 14.15 -20.35
CA LEU A 213 59.98 14.67 -19.18
C LEU A 213 60.44 13.54 -18.25
N ARG A 214 61.42 13.87 -17.40
CA ARG A 214 61.68 13.07 -16.23
C ARG A 214 60.96 13.67 -15.04
N VAL A 215 60.14 12.86 -14.36
CA VAL A 215 59.29 13.37 -13.28
C VAL A 215 60.14 13.76 -12.09
N ALA A 216 60.07 15.03 -11.69
CA ALA A 216 60.71 15.56 -10.48
C ALA A 216 59.62 16.14 -9.56
N ALA A 217 59.90 16.20 -8.27
CA ALA A 217 58.94 16.65 -7.27
C ALA A 217 58.95 18.18 -7.02
N ASP A 218 59.52 18.98 -7.97
CA ASP A 218 59.54 20.43 -7.89
C ASP A 218 58.27 21.07 -8.49
N ASP A 219 57.95 22.31 -8.06
CA ASP A 219 56.76 23.01 -8.47
C ASP A 219 56.73 23.35 -9.98
N ASP A 220 57.89 23.60 -10.60
CA ASP A 220 57.99 23.87 -12.03
C ASP A 220 57.62 22.63 -12.85
N THR A 221 58.07 21.44 -12.46
CA THR A 221 57.72 20.20 -13.09
C THR A 221 56.23 19.85 -12.92
N GLN A 222 55.66 20.11 -11.73
CA GLN A 222 54.23 19.91 -11.51
C GLN A 222 53.37 20.80 -12.41
N THR A 223 53.70 22.09 -12.52
CA THR A 223 53.00 23.03 -13.40
C THR A 223 53.13 22.58 -14.87
N ARG A 224 54.32 22.21 -15.31
CA ARG A 224 54.59 21.71 -16.66
C ARG A 224 53.75 20.44 -16.97
N ILE A 225 53.65 19.51 -16.01
CA ILE A 225 52.84 18.30 -16.20
C ILE A 225 51.37 18.69 -16.41
N ARG A 226 50.81 19.57 -15.56
CA ARG A 226 49.40 20.02 -15.68
C ARG A 226 49.14 20.68 -17.04
N ASP A 227 50.01 21.58 -17.49
CA ASP A 227 49.88 22.24 -18.79
C ASP A 227 49.97 21.24 -19.94
N SER A 228 50.88 20.28 -19.85
CA SER A 228 51.08 19.25 -20.87
C SER A 228 49.89 18.29 -20.93
N VAL A 229 49.29 17.92 -19.79
CA VAL A 229 48.08 17.10 -19.72
C VAL A 229 46.87 17.86 -20.27
N ALA A 230 46.72 19.16 -19.95
CA ALA A 230 45.65 20.00 -20.46
C ALA A 230 45.72 20.08 -21.99
N ARG A 231 46.93 20.29 -22.54
CA ARG A 231 47.17 20.25 -23.99
C ARG A 231 46.88 18.89 -24.60
N ALA A 232 47.26 17.80 -23.94
CA ALA A 232 46.95 16.44 -24.42
C ALA A 232 45.47 16.19 -24.53
N PHE A 233 44.67 16.58 -23.55
CA PHE A 233 43.21 16.51 -23.65
C PHE A 233 42.65 17.40 -24.77
N SER A 234 43.20 18.57 -24.99
CA SER A 234 42.74 19.45 -26.07
C SER A 234 42.99 18.86 -27.46
N TYR A 235 44.20 18.31 -27.70
CA TYR A 235 44.55 17.73 -28.99
C TYR A 235 43.96 16.32 -29.25
N GLY A 236 43.77 15.55 -28.17
CA GLY A 236 43.20 14.22 -28.22
C GLY A 236 41.68 14.18 -28.12
N ASP A 237 41.02 15.33 -28.26
CA ASP A 237 39.54 15.41 -28.17
C ASP A 237 39.01 14.82 -26.87
N GLY A 238 39.64 15.19 -25.75
CA GLY A 238 39.28 14.69 -24.42
C GLY A 238 40.01 13.41 -23.98
N LEU A 239 40.91 12.89 -24.79
CA LEU A 239 41.73 11.72 -24.47
C LEU A 239 43.21 12.14 -24.24
N CYS A 240 43.81 11.54 -23.21
CA CYS A 240 45.24 11.72 -22.89
C CYS A 240 45.84 10.33 -22.67
N THR A 241 47.00 10.07 -23.28
CA THR A 241 47.76 8.83 -23.12
C THR A 241 49.05 9.09 -22.41
N ILE A 242 49.29 8.39 -21.33
CA ILE A 242 50.54 8.42 -20.59
C ILE A 242 51.30 7.13 -20.87
N LEU A 243 52.57 7.28 -21.28
CA LEU A 243 53.52 6.16 -21.47
C LEU A 243 54.64 6.24 -20.46
N VAL A 244 54.82 5.20 -19.65
CA VAL A 244 55.84 5.06 -18.63
C VAL A 244 56.50 3.69 -18.79
N GLN A 245 57.80 3.62 -18.99
CA GLN A 245 58.55 2.36 -19.15
C GLN A 245 57.99 1.38 -20.19
N GLY A 246 57.25 1.88 -21.20
CA GLY A 246 56.59 1.02 -22.20
C GLY A 246 55.17 0.62 -21.86
N GLU A 247 54.68 0.85 -20.63
CA GLU A 247 53.25 0.72 -20.29
C GLU A 247 52.48 1.93 -20.81
N ARG A 248 51.36 1.64 -21.47
CA ARG A 248 50.40 2.63 -21.98
C ARG A 248 49.19 2.69 -21.10
N ARG A 249 48.86 3.88 -20.58
CA ARG A 249 47.62 4.14 -19.85
C ARG A 249 46.88 5.31 -20.50
N GLU A 250 45.61 5.08 -20.80
CA GLU A 250 44.74 6.11 -21.39
C GLU A 250 43.84 6.72 -20.31
N PHE A 251 43.62 8.02 -20.41
CA PHE A 251 42.74 8.79 -19.54
C PHE A 251 41.76 9.57 -20.44
N SER A 252 40.50 9.59 -20.07
CA SER A 252 39.45 10.34 -20.75
C SER A 252 38.91 11.44 -19.85
N SER A 253 38.82 12.64 -20.37
CA SER A 253 38.10 13.76 -19.75
C SER A 253 36.60 13.73 -20.10
N ARG A 254 36.19 12.80 -20.98
CA ARG A 254 34.80 12.52 -21.32
C ARG A 254 34.26 11.45 -20.37
N PHE A 255 32.99 11.53 -20.09
CA PHE A 255 32.31 10.53 -19.29
C PHE A 255 31.86 9.36 -20.19
N GLU A 256 32.81 8.61 -20.69
CA GLU A 256 32.63 7.53 -21.65
C GLU A 256 33.49 6.28 -21.29
N ALA A 257 32.98 5.12 -21.65
CA ALA A 257 33.72 3.85 -21.58
C ALA A 257 33.15 2.86 -22.60
N ASP A 258 34.01 1.99 -23.15
CA ASP A 258 33.63 0.94 -24.12
C ASP A 258 32.87 1.47 -25.35
N GLY A 259 33.13 2.71 -25.76
CA GLY A 259 32.45 3.39 -26.89
C GLY A 259 31.03 3.87 -26.56
N ILE A 260 30.64 3.88 -25.28
CA ILE A 260 29.35 4.39 -24.81
C ILE A 260 29.59 5.68 -24.04
N GLU A 261 28.87 6.74 -24.40
CA GLU A 261 28.82 7.97 -23.65
C GLU A 261 27.76 7.84 -22.55
N PHE A 262 28.12 8.21 -21.31
CA PHE A 262 27.23 8.06 -20.14
C PHE A 262 26.75 9.44 -19.67
N GLU A 263 25.52 9.45 -19.13
CA GLU A 263 25.00 10.63 -18.44
C GLU A 263 25.62 10.75 -17.02
N ARG A 264 26.03 11.97 -16.65
CA ARG A 264 26.52 12.21 -15.28
C ARG A 264 25.40 12.04 -14.28
N PRO A 265 25.65 11.38 -13.14
CA PRO A 265 24.64 11.23 -12.08
C PRO A 265 24.05 12.59 -11.65
N SER A 266 22.74 12.70 -11.73
CA SER A 266 21.97 13.88 -11.28
C SER A 266 20.69 13.43 -10.61
N GLU A 267 20.09 14.26 -9.76
CA GLU A 267 18.82 13.94 -9.10
C GLU A 267 17.70 13.65 -10.11
N HIS A 268 17.71 14.28 -11.26
CA HIS A 268 16.73 14.10 -12.34
C HIS A 268 16.85 12.72 -13.00
N LEU A 269 18.08 12.20 -13.15
CA LEU A 269 18.33 10.87 -13.71
C LEU A 269 17.68 9.75 -12.89
N PHE A 270 17.57 9.92 -11.56
CA PHE A 270 16.96 8.94 -10.65
C PHE A 270 15.49 9.22 -10.35
N SER A 271 14.87 10.17 -11.03
CA SER A 271 13.47 10.52 -10.81
C SER A 271 12.56 9.90 -11.86
N PHE A 272 11.77 8.88 -11.48
CA PHE A 272 10.78 8.29 -12.37
C PHE A 272 9.57 9.20 -12.65
N ASN A 273 9.46 10.36 -11.97
CA ASN A 273 8.46 11.40 -12.24
C ASN A 273 8.98 12.49 -13.19
N ASN A 274 10.25 12.42 -13.57
CA ASN A 274 10.89 13.36 -14.50
C ASN A 274 11.17 12.65 -15.84
N PRO A 275 10.89 13.24 -17.00
CA PRO A 275 11.20 12.64 -18.31
C PRO A 275 12.65 12.23 -18.50
N LEU A 276 13.61 12.91 -17.85
CA LEU A 276 15.04 12.60 -17.91
C LEU A 276 15.40 11.29 -17.20
N GLY A 277 14.63 10.89 -16.17
CA GLY A 277 14.91 9.67 -15.41
C GLY A 277 13.89 8.56 -15.66
N ALA A 278 12.69 8.88 -16.15
CA ALA A 278 11.64 7.91 -16.40
C ALA A 278 11.98 6.98 -17.56
N CYS A 279 11.63 5.70 -17.44
CA CYS A 279 11.68 4.77 -18.56
C CYS A 279 10.80 5.28 -19.71
N PRO A 280 11.33 5.41 -20.95
CA PRO A 280 10.58 5.99 -22.07
C PRO A 280 9.36 5.16 -22.48
N ARG A 281 9.38 3.85 -22.24
CA ARG A 281 8.29 2.94 -22.63
C ARG A 281 7.10 3.00 -21.66
N CYS A 282 7.34 3.05 -20.36
CA CYS A 282 6.28 3.06 -19.36
C CYS A 282 6.10 4.41 -18.66
N GLU A 283 6.85 5.44 -19.06
CA GLU A 283 6.76 6.81 -18.52
C GLU A 283 6.79 6.87 -16.99
N GLY A 284 7.58 6.00 -16.36
CA GLY A 284 7.72 5.93 -14.91
C GLY A 284 6.63 5.14 -14.17
N TYR A 285 5.72 4.46 -14.88
CA TYR A 285 4.69 3.63 -14.23
C TYR A 285 5.20 2.23 -13.85
N GLY A 286 6.28 1.75 -14.48
CA GLY A 286 6.82 0.39 -14.26
C GLY A 286 5.99 -0.72 -14.89
N LYS A 287 4.80 -0.41 -15.39
CA LYS A 287 3.86 -1.33 -16.05
C LYS A 287 3.39 -0.77 -17.39
N VAL A 288 3.09 -1.66 -18.30
CA VAL A 288 2.54 -1.34 -19.62
C VAL A 288 1.28 -2.19 -19.88
N ILE A 289 0.46 -1.74 -20.80
CA ILE A 289 -0.66 -2.55 -21.28
C ILE A 289 -0.08 -3.58 -22.27
N GLY A 290 -0.19 -4.85 -21.94
CA GLY A 290 0.35 -5.96 -22.74
C GLY A 290 -0.46 -7.24 -22.55
N ILE A 291 -0.02 -8.33 -23.20
CA ILE A 291 -0.61 -9.64 -22.96
C ILE A 291 -0.22 -10.11 -21.57
N ASP A 292 -1.21 -10.43 -20.76
CA ASP A 292 -1.04 -10.86 -19.38
C ASP A 292 -1.00 -12.38 -19.33
N GLU A 293 0.17 -12.93 -18.95
CA GLU A 293 0.37 -14.39 -18.83
C GLU A 293 -0.71 -15.01 -17.92
N ASP A 294 -1.08 -14.32 -16.90
CA ASP A 294 -2.04 -14.81 -15.92
C ASP A 294 -3.48 -14.86 -16.43
N LEU A 295 -3.80 -14.03 -17.40
CA LEU A 295 -5.06 -14.12 -18.13
C LEU A 295 -5.00 -15.22 -19.20
N VAL A 296 -3.83 -15.45 -19.79
CA VAL A 296 -3.60 -16.50 -20.79
C VAL A 296 -3.60 -17.88 -20.12
N ILE A 297 -2.92 -18.01 -18.97
CA ILE A 297 -2.81 -19.25 -18.20
C ILE A 297 -3.38 -19.00 -16.79
N PRO A 298 -4.69 -18.98 -16.73
CA PRO A 298 -5.38 -18.58 -15.51
C PRO A 298 -5.33 -19.62 -14.39
N ASP A 299 -5.10 -20.87 -14.70
CA ASP A 299 -4.96 -21.98 -13.75
C ASP A 299 -3.63 -22.69 -14.00
N LYS A 300 -2.66 -22.34 -13.18
CA LYS A 300 -1.30 -22.88 -13.27
C LYS A 300 -1.18 -24.32 -12.74
N GLY A 301 -2.20 -24.83 -12.06
CA GLY A 301 -2.31 -26.22 -11.63
C GLY A 301 -2.67 -27.16 -12.77
N LYS A 302 -3.25 -26.65 -13.86
CA LYS A 302 -3.59 -27.46 -15.04
C LYS A 302 -2.38 -27.69 -15.92
N THR A 303 -2.43 -28.82 -16.63
CA THR A 303 -1.48 -29.18 -17.67
C THR A 303 -1.88 -28.55 -19.00
N ILE A 304 -0.96 -28.47 -19.95
CA ILE A 304 -1.29 -28.00 -21.31
C ILE A 304 -2.36 -28.90 -21.93
N TYR A 305 -2.29 -30.19 -21.67
CA TYR A 305 -3.26 -31.18 -22.14
C TYR A 305 -4.67 -30.92 -21.57
N GLU A 306 -4.79 -30.46 -20.32
CA GLU A 306 -6.03 -30.11 -19.62
C GLU A 306 -6.50 -28.68 -19.86
N ASP A 307 -6.10 -28.06 -20.95
CA ASP A 307 -6.46 -26.68 -21.34
C ASP A 307 -6.00 -25.60 -20.35
N ALA A 308 -4.76 -25.68 -19.84
CA ALA A 308 -4.14 -24.62 -19.06
C ALA A 308 -4.15 -23.28 -19.82
N VAL A 309 -3.88 -23.32 -21.14
CA VAL A 309 -3.86 -22.13 -22.01
C VAL A 309 -5.29 -21.75 -22.43
N ALA A 310 -5.85 -20.74 -21.78
CA ALA A 310 -7.24 -20.34 -21.98
C ALA A 310 -7.54 -19.78 -23.38
N CYS A 311 -6.59 -19.13 -24.02
CA CYS A 311 -6.79 -18.55 -25.35
C CYS A 311 -6.82 -19.60 -26.47
N TRP A 312 -6.37 -20.82 -26.22
CA TRP A 312 -6.44 -21.94 -27.15
C TRP A 312 -7.70 -22.78 -26.99
N ARG A 313 -8.56 -22.47 -26.03
CA ARG A 313 -9.86 -23.13 -25.84
C ARG A 313 -10.82 -22.78 -26.97
N GLY A 314 -11.70 -23.68 -27.32
CA GLY A 314 -12.70 -23.53 -28.40
C GLY A 314 -12.22 -24.09 -29.74
N GLU A 315 -13.16 -24.52 -30.55
CA GLU A 315 -12.92 -25.33 -31.79
C GLU A 315 -11.93 -24.69 -32.78
N THR A 316 -12.04 -23.36 -32.97
CA THR A 316 -11.21 -22.64 -33.94
C THR A 316 -9.76 -22.47 -33.50
N MET A 317 -9.53 -22.29 -32.16
CA MET A 317 -8.19 -22.00 -31.64
C MET A 317 -7.49 -23.25 -31.09
N ARG A 318 -8.20 -24.34 -30.94
CA ARG A 318 -7.66 -25.62 -30.44
C ARG A 318 -6.52 -26.16 -31.29
N LYS A 319 -6.50 -25.85 -32.59
CA LYS A 319 -5.43 -26.23 -33.50
C LYS A 319 -4.01 -25.82 -33.03
N TRP A 320 -3.89 -24.71 -32.29
CA TRP A 320 -2.62 -24.27 -31.73
C TRP A 320 -2.13 -25.20 -30.62
N LYS A 321 -3.06 -25.63 -29.74
CA LYS A 321 -2.78 -26.62 -28.71
C LYS A 321 -2.45 -27.98 -29.34
N ASP A 322 -3.26 -28.42 -30.29
CA ASP A 322 -3.13 -29.76 -30.95
C ASP A 322 -1.76 -29.86 -31.64
N GLN A 323 -1.32 -28.81 -32.31
CA GLN A 323 0.02 -28.75 -32.91
C GLN A 323 1.14 -28.97 -31.88
N LEU A 324 1.06 -28.34 -30.72
CA LEU A 324 2.03 -28.56 -29.64
C LEU A 324 1.96 -29.98 -29.10
N VAL A 325 0.75 -30.49 -28.81
CA VAL A 325 0.56 -31.83 -28.21
C VAL A 325 1.04 -32.93 -29.12
N GLU A 326 0.73 -32.86 -30.44
CA GLU A 326 1.14 -33.85 -31.44
C GLU A 326 2.66 -33.86 -31.62
N ASN A 327 3.31 -32.72 -31.56
CA ASN A 327 4.75 -32.62 -31.83
C ASN A 327 5.61 -32.67 -30.56
N ALA A 328 5.02 -32.55 -29.36
CA ALA A 328 5.74 -32.52 -28.10
C ALA A 328 6.78 -33.66 -27.89
N PRO A 329 6.50 -34.92 -28.32
CA PRO A 329 7.50 -36.00 -28.24
C PRO A 329 8.78 -35.75 -29.00
N LYS A 330 8.75 -34.96 -30.09
CA LYS A 330 9.91 -34.70 -30.95
C LYS A 330 10.98 -33.86 -30.27
N PHE A 331 10.60 -33.01 -29.30
CA PHE A 331 11.51 -32.14 -28.56
C PHE A 331 11.35 -32.28 -27.02
N GLY A 332 10.68 -33.32 -26.55
CA GLY A 332 10.60 -33.67 -25.14
C GLY A 332 9.81 -32.69 -24.27
N PHE A 333 8.79 -32.02 -24.80
CA PHE A 333 7.97 -31.10 -24.01
C PHE A 333 6.94 -31.86 -23.16
N PRO A 334 6.88 -31.62 -21.80
CA PRO A 334 6.04 -32.40 -20.90
C PRO A 334 4.61 -31.83 -20.83
N VAL A 335 3.77 -32.18 -21.79
CA VAL A 335 2.37 -31.67 -21.93
C VAL A 335 1.45 -32.07 -20.78
N HIS A 336 1.79 -33.12 -20.00
CA HIS A 336 1.05 -33.60 -18.84
C HIS A 336 1.60 -33.06 -17.50
N THR A 337 2.61 -32.22 -17.54
CA THR A 337 3.11 -31.56 -16.33
C THR A 337 2.32 -30.27 -16.05
N PRO A 338 1.86 -30.02 -14.80
CA PRO A 338 1.21 -28.77 -14.43
C PRO A 338 2.08 -27.56 -14.79
N PHE A 339 1.45 -26.46 -15.25
CA PHE A 339 2.19 -25.29 -15.73
C PHE A 339 3.16 -24.71 -14.69
N HIS A 340 2.77 -24.70 -13.41
CA HIS A 340 3.65 -24.22 -12.35
C HIS A 340 4.94 -25.03 -12.21
N ALA A 341 4.89 -26.34 -12.49
CA ALA A 341 6.04 -27.24 -12.39
C ALA A 341 6.94 -27.25 -13.64
N LEU A 342 6.55 -26.57 -14.73
CA LEU A 342 7.40 -26.39 -15.90
C LEU A 342 8.63 -25.55 -15.57
N THR A 343 9.78 -25.92 -16.15
CA THR A 343 11.02 -25.13 -16.02
C THR A 343 10.90 -23.77 -16.71
N PRO A 344 11.71 -22.77 -16.34
CA PRO A 344 11.72 -21.47 -17.00
C PRO A 344 12.00 -21.57 -18.52
N GLU A 345 12.77 -22.56 -18.94
CA GLU A 345 13.06 -22.83 -20.36
C GLU A 345 11.85 -23.38 -21.08
N GLN A 346 11.12 -24.32 -20.47
CA GLN A 346 9.89 -24.87 -21.02
C GLN A 346 8.79 -23.79 -21.11
N LYS A 347 8.68 -22.91 -20.11
CA LYS A 347 7.77 -21.76 -20.17
C LYS A 347 8.13 -20.80 -21.30
N ARG A 348 9.42 -20.46 -21.45
CA ARG A 348 9.88 -19.64 -22.58
C ARG A 348 9.60 -20.29 -23.93
N LEU A 349 9.76 -21.60 -24.02
CA LEU A 349 9.48 -22.36 -25.24
C LEU A 349 7.99 -22.33 -25.60
N LEU A 350 7.09 -22.45 -24.62
CA LEU A 350 5.64 -22.31 -24.83
C LEU A 350 5.26 -20.92 -25.38
N TRP A 351 5.94 -19.86 -24.95
CA TRP A 351 5.73 -18.52 -25.49
C TRP A 351 6.32 -18.34 -26.88
N ARG A 352 7.57 -18.70 -27.12
CA ARG A 352 8.28 -18.43 -28.36
C ARG A 352 7.98 -19.41 -29.50
N GLY A 353 7.60 -20.65 -29.16
CA GLY A 353 7.50 -21.73 -30.14
C GLY A 353 8.87 -22.25 -30.59
N ASN A 354 8.84 -23.18 -31.56
CA ASN A 354 10.00 -23.70 -32.21
C ASN A 354 9.62 -24.19 -33.65
N GLU A 355 10.51 -24.88 -34.36
CA GLU A 355 10.24 -25.42 -35.69
C GLU A 355 9.08 -26.42 -35.80
N TYR A 356 8.58 -26.95 -34.66
CA TYR A 356 7.51 -27.97 -34.60
C TYR A 356 6.15 -27.42 -34.22
N PHE A 357 6.09 -26.27 -33.55
CA PHE A 357 4.83 -25.64 -33.15
C PHE A 357 4.97 -24.10 -32.99
N HIS A 358 3.87 -23.42 -33.24
CA HIS A 358 3.75 -21.97 -33.06
C HIS A 358 3.44 -21.63 -31.63
N GLY A 359 4.24 -20.77 -31.04
CA GLY A 359 4.11 -20.34 -29.63
C GLY A 359 2.97 -19.32 -29.39
N LEU A 360 2.84 -18.94 -28.13
CA LEU A 360 1.85 -17.92 -27.73
C LEU A 360 2.15 -16.54 -28.35
N ASP A 361 3.42 -16.18 -28.55
CA ASP A 361 3.79 -14.91 -29.19
C ASP A 361 3.24 -14.85 -30.63
N GLU A 362 3.46 -15.88 -31.43
CA GLU A 362 2.92 -15.98 -32.81
C GLU A 362 1.39 -16.06 -32.80
N PHE A 363 0.78 -16.72 -31.81
CA PHE A 363 -0.68 -16.72 -31.68
C PHE A 363 -1.23 -15.30 -31.49
N PHE A 364 -0.63 -14.47 -30.62
CA PHE A 364 -1.08 -13.11 -30.45
C PHE A 364 -0.73 -12.19 -31.62
N GLU A 365 0.35 -12.44 -32.33
CA GLU A 365 0.64 -11.80 -33.63
C GLU A 365 -0.43 -12.13 -34.66
N TYR A 366 -0.85 -13.38 -34.75
CA TYR A 366 -1.97 -13.79 -35.63
C TYR A 366 -3.27 -13.07 -35.22
N ILE A 367 -3.58 -12.99 -33.91
CA ILE A 367 -4.75 -12.24 -33.43
C ILE A 367 -4.65 -10.76 -33.79
N ASP A 368 -3.46 -10.18 -33.78
CA ASP A 368 -3.22 -8.80 -34.19
C ASP A 368 -3.35 -8.56 -35.69
N SER A 369 -2.92 -9.49 -36.51
CA SER A 369 -3.07 -9.41 -37.97
C SER A 369 -4.55 -9.40 -38.38
N GLU A 370 -5.41 -10.07 -37.62
CA GLU A 370 -6.85 -10.19 -37.84
C GLU A 370 -7.71 -9.15 -37.10
N ARG A 371 -7.11 -8.07 -36.60
CA ARG A 371 -7.78 -7.00 -35.81
C ARG A 371 -9.00 -6.36 -36.48
N ARG A 372 -9.15 -6.49 -37.79
CA ARG A 372 -10.32 -5.98 -38.53
C ARG A 372 -11.62 -6.65 -38.07
N LYS A 373 -11.53 -7.93 -37.64
CA LYS A 373 -12.68 -8.70 -37.16
C LYS A 373 -12.93 -8.42 -35.70
N ILE A 374 -14.17 -8.11 -35.33
CA ILE A 374 -14.55 -7.70 -33.96
C ILE A 374 -14.23 -8.77 -32.91
N GLN A 375 -14.38 -10.05 -33.28
CA GLN A 375 -14.11 -11.20 -32.41
C GLN A 375 -12.64 -11.26 -31.95
N PHE A 376 -11.68 -10.95 -32.83
CA PHE A 376 -10.25 -10.95 -32.48
C PHE A 376 -9.88 -9.76 -31.60
N ARG A 377 -10.51 -8.60 -31.79
CA ARG A 377 -10.35 -7.45 -30.86
C ARG A 377 -10.86 -7.77 -29.46
N VAL A 378 -12.03 -8.40 -29.36
CA VAL A 378 -12.60 -8.84 -28.09
C VAL A 378 -11.72 -9.91 -27.45
N MET A 379 -11.22 -10.88 -28.24
CA MET A 379 -10.30 -11.91 -27.77
C MET A 379 -9.02 -11.29 -27.21
N LYS A 380 -8.36 -10.39 -27.93
CA LYS A 380 -7.15 -9.72 -27.46
C LYS A 380 -7.43 -8.94 -26.16
N ALA A 381 -8.52 -8.16 -26.13
CA ALA A 381 -8.89 -7.38 -24.95
C ALA A 381 -9.10 -8.25 -23.72
N ARG A 382 -9.58 -9.49 -23.87
CA ARG A 382 -9.75 -10.46 -22.76
C ARG A 382 -8.43 -10.87 -22.11
N TYR A 383 -7.35 -10.94 -22.91
CA TYR A 383 -6.02 -11.36 -22.45
C TYR A 383 -5.04 -10.21 -22.27
N THR A 384 -5.51 -8.98 -22.44
CA THR A 384 -4.71 -7.76 -22.21
C THR A 384 -4.88 -7.27 -20.78
N GLY A 385 -3.76 -7.05 -20.11
CA GLY A 385 -3.69 -6.59 -18.74
C GLY A 385 -2.56 -5.58 -18.50
N LYS A 386 -2.34 -5.21 -17.26
CA LYS A 386 -1.18 -4.41 -16.83
C LYS A 386 -0.02 -5.35 -16.50
N THR A 387 0.94 -5.43 -17.41
CA THR A 387 2.14 -6.26 -17.27
C THR A 387 3.35 -5.44 -16.86
N VAL A 388 4.37 -6.08 -16.27
CA VAL A 388 5.64 -5.43 -15.97
C VAL A 388 6.26 -4.91 -17.28
N CYS A 389 6.76 -3.69 -17.25
CA CYS A 389 7.42 -3.11 -18.43
C CYS A 389 8.65 -3.93 -18.81
N PRO A 390 8.73 -4.48 -20.01
CA PRO A 390 9.85 -5.33 -20.43
C PRO A 390 11.17 -4.56 -20.60
N GLU A 391 11.13 -3.25 -20.76
CA GLU A 391 12.31 -2.41 -20.92
C GLU A 391 13.00 -2.11 -19.61
N CYS A 392 12.24 -1.65 -18.59
CA CYS A 392 12.79 -1.31 -17.28
C CYS A 392 12.65 -2.44 -16.25
N GLY A 393 12.03 -3.56 -16.57
CA GLY A 393 11.82 -4.66 -15.61
C GLY A 393 11.06 -4.26 -14.34
N GLY A 394 10.23 -3.19 -14.41
CA GLY A 394 9.50 -2.66 -13.26
C GLY A 394 10.22 -1.57 -12.47
N SER A 395 11.51 -1.31 -12.73
CA SER A 395 12.29 -0.28 -12.01
C SER A 395 11.79 1.16 -12.21
N ARG A 396 10.95 1.40 -13.22
CA ARG A 396 10.40 2.71 -13.63
C ARG A 396 11.42 3.68 -14.21
N LEU A 397 12.72 3.41 -14.04
CA LEU A 397 13.82 4.25 -14.47
C LEU A 397 14.34 3.81 -15.84
N ARG A 398 14.99 4.73 -16.53
CA ARG A 398 15.73 4.42 -17.73
C ARG A 398 17.01 3.64 -17.41
N LYS A 399 17.56 2.96 -18.42
CA LYS A 399 18.72 2.06 -18.25
C LYS A 399 19.95 2.78 -17.71
N GLU A 400 20.17 4.02 -18.11
CA GLU A 400 21.31 4.85 -17.72
C GLU A 400 21.36 5.05 -16.21
N ALA A 401 20.20 5.20 -15.55
CA ALA A 401 20.13 5.30 -14.09
C ALA A 401 20.56 4.00 -13.38
N LEU A 402 20.41 2.85 -14.03
CA LEU A 402 20.75 1.55 -13.47
C LEU A 402 22.26 1.20 -13.60
N TYR A 403 23.01 2.01 -14.33
CA TYR A 403 24.47 1.88 -14.40
C TYR A 403 25.17 2.49 -13.18
N VAL A 404 24.45 3.32 -12.41
CA VAL A 404 25.00 3.99 -11.23
C VAL A 404 24.76 3.15 -9.98
N ARG A 405 25.82 3.01 -9.17
CA ARG A 405 25.81 2.20 -7.94
C ARG A 405 26.35 2.97 -6.75
N VAL A 406 25.79 2.67 -5.59
CA VAL A 406 26.30 3.09 -4.27
C VAL A 406 26.40 1.82 -3.42
N GLY A 407 27.60 1.58 -2.84
CA GLY A 407 27.84 0.33 -2.10
C GLY A 407 27.62 -0.94 -2.93
N GLY A 408 27.84 -0.88 -4.24
CA GLY A 408 27.67 -1.99 -5.18
C GLY A 408 26.22 -2.23 -5.64
N ARG A 409 25.23 -1.46 -5.14
CA ARG A 409 23.80 -1.59 -5.47
C ARG A 409 23.30 -0.43 -6.30
N THR A 410 22.37 -0.71 -7.22
CA THR A 410 21.59 0.30 -7.94
C THR A 410 20.44 0.82 -7.06
N ILE A 411 19.92 2.01 -7.37
CA ILE A 411 18.76 2.56 -6.66
C ILE A 411 17.52 1.64 -6.80
N ALA A 412 17.35 0.98 -7.95
CA ALA A 412 16.26 0.06 -8.20
C ALA A 412 16.34 -1.20 -7.31
N GLU A 413 17.54 -1.74 -7.10
CA GLU A 413 17.76 -2.86 -6.18
C GLU A 413 17.46 -2.45 -4.74
N LEU A 414 17.89 -1.26 -4.30
CA LEU A 414 17.64 -0.80 -2.93
C LEU A 414 16.14 -0.61 -2.65
N VAL A 415 15.37 -0.03 -3.58
CA VAL A 415 13.95 0.21 -3.31
C VAL A 415 13.12 -1.06 -3.26
N THR A 416 13.60 -2.17 -3.84
CA THR A 416 12.96 -3.49 -3.76
C THR A 416 13.35 -4.29 -2.52
N MET A 417 14.35 -3.83 -1.76
CA MET A 417 14.73 -4.46 -0.49
C MET A 417 13.75 -4.05 0.63
N PRO A 418 13.40 -4.98 1.54
CA PRO A 418 12.69 -4.65 2.76
C PRO A 418 13.44 -3.62 3.62
N VAL A 419 12.71 -2.78 4.35
CA VAL A 419 13.29 -1.78 5.25
C VAL A 419 14.24 -2.43 6.28
N ASP A 420 13.87 -3.59 6.80
CA ASP A 420 14.71 -4.36 7.75
C ASP A 420 16.06 -4.79 7.17
N GLU A 421 16.18 -4.94 5.85
CA GLU A 421 17.42 -5.24 5.14
C GLU A 421 18.19 -3.97 4.76
N LEU A 422 17.46 -2.86 4.50
CA LEU A 422 18.08 -1.57 4.19
C LEU A 422 18.80 -0.96 5.40
N ILE A 423 18.27 -1.13 6.61
CA ILE A 423 18.92 -0.61 7.84
C ILE A 423 20.35 -1.14 8.00
N PRO A 424 20.62 -2.46 8.01
CA PRO A 424 21.98 -2.97 8.10
C PRO A 424 22.83 -2.61 6.87
N PHE A 425 22.25 -2.52 5.67
CA PHE A 425 22.98 -2.09 4.47
C PHE A 425 23.54 -0.68 4.66
N PHE A 426 22.71 0.30 5.04
CA PHE A 426 23.19 1.67 5.27
C PHE A 426 24.05 1.81 6.54
N GLY A 427 23.85 0.93 7.53
CA GLY A 427 24.71 0.86 8.72
C GLY A 427 26.13 0.38 8.41
N GLY A 428 26.26 -0.58 7.49
CA GLY A 428 27.53 -1.20 7.09
C GLY A 428 28.20 -0.56 5.86
N LEU A 429 27.61 0.50 5.28
CA LEU A 429 28.13 1.13 4.08
C LEU A 429 29.53 1.74 4.32
N ARG A 430 30.53 1.23 3.58
CA ARG A 430 31.90 1.72 3.62
C ARG A 430 32.13 2.69 2.47
N LEU A 431 32.51 3.90 2.79
CA LEU A 431 32.80 4.99 1.85
C LEU A 431 34.21 5.51 2.09
N ASP A 432 34.81 6.10 1.08
CA ASP A 432 36.04 6.85 1.27
C ASP A 432 35.80 8.14 2.09
N GLU A 433 36.85 8.86 2.44
CA GLU A 433 36.78 10.04 3.30
C GLU A 433 35.98 11.18 2.67
N HIS A 434 36.11 11.38 1.35
CA HIS A 434 35.40 12.41 0.58
C HIS A 434 33.88 12.10 0.53
N ASP A 435 33.55 10.88 0.12
CA ASP A 435 32.15 10.44 0.01
C ASP A 435 31.48 10.40 1.39
N THR A 436 32.21 10.03 2.44
CA THR A 436 31.73 10.05 3.82
C THR A 436 31.31 11.47 4.26
N LYS A 437 32.16 12.47 3.98
CA LYS A 437 31.85 13.87 4.31
C LYS A 437 30.66 14.39 3.48
N THR A 438 30.62 14.08 2.20
CA THR A 438 29.59 14.51 1.26
C THR A 438 28.21 13.90 1.61
N ALA A 439 28.18 12.62 1.95
CA ALA A 439 26.94 11.89 2.23
C ALA A 439 26.48 11.97 3.70
N ALA A 440 27.28 12.52 4.62
CA ALA A 440 27.04 12.45 6.06
C ALA A 440 25.60 12.81 6.47
N ARG A 441 25.11 13.97 6.05
CA ARG A 441 23.74 14.43 6.37
C ARG A 441 22.67 13.57 5.71
N ILE A 442 22.89 13.18 4.45
CA ILE A 442 21.93 12.37 3.68
C ILE A 442 21.76 11.01 4.35
N LEU A 443 22.87 10.38 4.75
CA LEU A 443 22.84 9.06 5.41
C LEU A 443 22.18 9.10 6.78
N VAL A 444 22.33 10.17 7.55
CA VAL A 444 21.62 10.36 8.82
C VAL A 444 20.10 10.39 8.59
N GLU A 445 19.65 11.16 7.60
CA GLU A 445 18.22 11.27 7.28
C GLU A 445 17.65 9.94 6.77
N ILE A 446 18.37 9.24 5.89
CA ILE A 446 17.93 7.92 5.41
C ILE A 446 17.81 6.93 6.57
N ARG A 447 18.84 6.83 7.42
CA ARG A 447 18.86 5.90 8.57
C ARG A 447 17.74 6.19 9.56
N ASN A 448 17.52 7.45 9.91
CA ASN A 448 16.47 7.84 10.84
C ASN A 448 15.08 7.48 10.30
N ARG A 449 14.79 7.80 9.03
CA ARG A 449 13.49 7.49 8.42
C ARG A 449 13.25 5.99 8.27
N LEU A 450 14.28 5.22 7.90
CA LEU A 450 14.18 3.76 7.86
C LEU A 450 13.92 3.18 9.26
N GLN A 451 14.61 3.71 10.28
CA GLN A 451 14.40 3.29 11.66
C GLN A 451 12.98 3.61 12.15
N TYR A 452 12.45 4.81 11.85
CA TYR A 452 11.06 5.14 12.20
C TYR A 452 10.04 4.21 11.52
N LEU A 453 10.27 3.79 10.27
CA LEU A 453 9.42 2.79 9.61
C LEU A 453 9.49 1.42 10.32
N ALA A 454 10.67 0.99 10.73
CA ALA A 454 10.84 -0.26 11.48
C ALA A 454 10.19 -0.18 12.87
N ASP A 455 10.34 0.96 13.56
CA ASP A 455 9.79 1.19 14.90
C ASP A 455 8.24 1.16 14.91
N VAL A 456 7.60 1.61 13.83
CA VAL A 456 6.14 1.48 13.67
C VAL A 456 5.68 0.11 13.14
N GLY A 457 6.59 -0.88 13.06
CA GLY A 457 6.27 -2.24 12.64
C GLY A 457 6.13 -2.44 11.12
N LEU A 458 6.73 -1.57 10.30
CA LEU A 458 6.67 -1.62 8.84
C LEU A 458 8.00 -2.06 8.19
N GLY A 459 8.87 -2.71 8.95
CA GLY A 459 10.19 -3.17 8.49
C GLY A 459 10.14 -4.14 7.30
N TYR A 460 9.03 -4.85 7.13
CA TYR A 460 8.82 -5.78 6.02
C TYR A 460 8.47 -5.10 4.69
N LEU A 461 8.11 -3.81 4.69
CA LEU A 461 7.74 -3.10 3.47
C LEU A 461 8.97 -2.78 2.61
N THR A 462 8.75 -2.76 1.30
CA THR A 462 9.71 -2.26 0.32
C THR A 462 9.38 -0.82 -0.07
N LEU A 463 10.39 -0.03 -0.44
CA LEU A 463 10.20 1.38 -0.77
C LEU A 463 9.48 1.59 -2.11
N ASP A 464 9.51 0.61 -3.01
CA ASP A 464 8.83 0.63 -4.32
C ASP A 464 7.36 0.26 -4.25
N ARG A 465 6.88 -0.27 -3.10
CA ARG A 465 5.49 -0.67 -2.93
C ARG A 465 4.55 0.52 -3.15
N LEU A 466 3.56 0.33 -4.01
CA LEU A 466 2.58 1.35 -4.34
C LEU A 466 1.72 1.71 -3.12
N SER A 467 1.56 3.00 -2.85
CA SER A 467 0.70 3.48 -1.75
C SER A 467 -0.76 3.02 -1.88
N SER A 468 -1.25 2.80 -3.11
CA SER A 468 -2.60 2.27 -3.37
C SER A 468 -2.80 0.79 -2.99
N THR A 469 -1.72 0.07 -2.69
CA THR A 469 -1.76 -1.35 -2.28
C THR A 469 -1.62 -1.53 -0.76
N LEU A 470 -1.44 -0.43 -0.04
CA LEU A 470 -1.32 -0.44 1.41
C LEU A 470 -2.69 -0.60 2.07
N SER A 471 -2.71 -1.28 3.20
CA SER A 471 -3.87 -1.27 4.09
C SER A 471 -4.03 0.11 4.76
N GLY A 472 -5.21 0.39 5.32
CA GLY A 472 -5.46 1.64 6.06
C GLY A 472 -4.47 1.83 7.22
N GLY A 473 -4.23 0.78 7.99
CA GLY A 473 -3.28 0.81 9.11
C GLY A 473 -1.81 0.98 8.66
N GLU A 474 -1.38 0.34 7.54
CA GLU A 474 -0.03 0.56 6.98
C GLU A 474 0.15 2.02 6.55
N SER A 475 -0.84 2.59 5.85
CA SER A 475 -0.80 4.00 5.42
C SER A 475 -0.73 4.97 6.61
N GLN A 476 -1.52 4.71 7.65
CA GLN A 476 -1.52 5.51 8.86
C GLN A 476 -0.17 5.48 9.58
N ARG A 477 0.44 4.29 9.71
CA ARG A 477 1.76 4.14 10.34
C ARG A 477 2.88 4.78 9.52
N ILE A 478 2.79 4.78 8.19
CA ILE A 478 3.70 5.54 7.32
C ILE A 478 3.59 7.05 7.65
N ASN A 479 2.38 7.58 7.74
CA ASN A 479 2.18 8.99 8.11
C ASN A 479 2.71 9.30 9.51
N LEU A 480 2.53 8.39 10.47
CA LEU A 480 3.09 8.51 11.81
C LEU A 480 4.63 8.54 11.79
N SER A 481 5.27 7.65 11.02
CA SER A 481 6.73 7.62 10.86
C SER A 481 7.27 8.92 10.25
N THR A 482 6.55 9.48 9.28
CA THR A 482 6.90 10.77 8.65
C THR A 482 6.76 11.93 9.65
N SER A 483 5.73 11.89 10.50
CA SER A 483 5.53 12.89 11.55
C SER A 483 6.64 12.90 12.60
N LEU A 484 7.15 11.72 12.98
CA LEU A 484 8.34 11.60 13.85
C LEU A 484 9.56 12.23 13.21
N GLY A 485 9.75 12.01 11.91
CA GLY A 485 10.87 12.58 11.14
C GLY A 485 10.83 14.12 11.04
N SER A 486 9.68 14.75 11.24
CA SER A 486 9.54 16.21 11.19
C SER A 486 10.06 16.93 12.45
N ASN A 487 10.29 16.22 13.57
CA ASN A 487 10.73 16.74 14.85
C ASN A 487 9.91 17.96 15.35
N LEU A 488 8.60 17.99 15.05
CA LEU A 488 7.71 19.05 15.51
C LEU A 488 7.48 18.91 17.03
N THR A 489 7.50 20.02 17.73
CA THR A 489 7.28 20.12 19.17
C THR A 489 6.12 21.08 19.46
N GLY A 490 5.45 20.91 20.60
CA GLY A 490 4.33 21.78 21.01
C GLY A 490 3.11 21.65 20.10
N SER A 491 2.95 20.49 19.43
CA SER A 491 1.84 20.19 18.52
C SER A 491 0.86 19.21 19.15
N LEU A 492 -0.37 19.21 18.63
CA LEU A 492 -1.41 18.27 19.02
C LEU A 492 -1.55 17.20 17.91
N TYR A 493 -1.21 15.97 18.23
CA TYR A 493 -1.41 14.83 17.34
C TYR A 493 -2.69 14.10 17.70
N ILE A 494 -3.53 13.81 16.70
CA ILE A 494 -4.78 13.07 16.85
C ILE A 494 -4.76 11.87 15.93
N LEU A 495 -4.83 10.66 16.50
CA LEU A 495 -4.75 9.40 15.76
C LEU A 495 -6.05 8.60 15.94
N ASP A 496 -6.50 8.00 14.85
CA ASP A 496 -7.69 7.14 14.84
C ASP A 496 -7.27 5.67 14.75
N GLU A 497 -7.42 4.94 15.84
CA GLU A 497 -7.16 3.49 15.95
C GLU A 497 -5.81 3.04 15.31
N PRO A 498 -4.67 3.61 15.74
CA PRO A 498 -3.39 3.31 15.10
C PRO A 498 -2.90 1.87 15.31
N SER A 499 -3.48 1.11 16.24
CA SER A 499 -3.18 -0.31 16.48
C SER A 499 -3.85 -1.27 15.48
N ILE A 500 -4.69 -0.77 14.59
CA ILE A 500 -5.43 -1.57 13.62
C ILE A 500 -4.53 -2.53 12.85
N GLY A 501 -4.93 -3.82 12.80
CA GLY A 501 -4.22 -4.87 12.08
C GLY A 501 -2.84 -5.19 12.63
N LEU A 502 -2.52 -4.74 13.87
CA LEU A 502 -1.31 -5.09 14.58
C LEU A 502 -1.52 -6.32 15.45
N HIS A 503 -0.51 -7.18 15.45
CA HIS A 503 -0.35 -8.19 16.48
C HIS A 503 0.05 -7.52 17.80
N PRO A 504 -0.35 -8.01 18.99
CA PRO A 504 0.02 -7.41 20.28
C PRO A 504 1.52 -7.13 20.47
N ARG A 505 2.39 -7.99 19.89
CA ARG A 505 3.85 -7.74 19.85
C ARG A 505 4.20 -6.41 19.17
N ASP A 506 3.53 -6.11 18.05
CA ASP A 506 3.80 -4.90 17.26
C ASP A 506 3.11 -3.68 17.87
N THR A 507 1.98 -3.87 18.58
CA THR A 507 1.31 -2.83 19.38
C THR A 507 2.25 -2.25 20.44
N ASN A 508 3.08 -3.07 21.08
CA ASN A 508 4.08 -2.61 22.04
C ASN A 508 5.15 -1.70 21.41
N ARG A 509 5.50 -1.91 20.14
CA ARG A 509 6.41 -1.02 19.38
C ARG A 509 5.72 0.30 19.11
N LEU A 510 4.47 0.27 18.65
CA LEU A 510 3.66 1.47 18.43
C LEU A 510 3.53 2.32 19.71
N ILE A 511 3.26 1.71 20.85
CA ILE A 511 3.19 2.41 22.15
C ILE A 511 4.49 3.17 22.46
N LYS A 512 5.66 2.56 22.20
CA LYS A 512 6.95 3.24 22.36
C LYS A 512 7.05 4.47 21.48
N VAL A 513 6.63 4.37 20.23
CA VAL A 513 6.60 5.47 19.26
C VAL A 513 5.69 6.60 19.71
N LEU A 514 4.47 6.28 20.19
CA LEU A 514 3.52 7.27 20.71
C LEU A 514 4.09 7.99 21.95
N LYS A 515 4.78 7.26 22.83
CA LYS A 515 5.47 7.84 23.99
C LYS A 515 6.66 8.73 23.57
N GLN A 516 7.44 8.34 22.58
CA GLN A 516 8.49 9.18 22.04
C GLN A 516 7.93 10.49 21.47
N LEU A 517 6.82 10.42 20.71
CA LEU A 517 6.16 11.61 20.18
C LEU A 517 5.68 12.55 21.29
N ARG A 518 5.12 12.00 22.39
CA ARG A 518 4.78 12.75 23.61
C ARG A 518 6.02 13.37 24.25
N ASP A 519 7.09 12.58 24.42
CA ASP A 519 8.30 13.01 25.13
C ASP A 519 9.08 14.12 24.39
N LEU A 520 8.80 14.32 23.08
CA LEU A 520 9.23 15.49 22.32
C LEU A 520 8.48 16.79 22.72
N GLY A 521 7.57 16.76 23.71
CA GLY A 521 6.76 17.90 24.12
C GLY A 521 5.51 18.09 23.27
N ASN A 522 4.87 17.01 22.82
CA ASN A 522 3.61 17.03 22.09
C ASN A 522 2.48 16.43 22.91
N THR A 523 1.26 16.90 22.67
CA THR A 523 0.06 16.26 23.16
C THR A 523 -0.42 15.23 22.14
N VAL A 524 -0.60 13.97 22.57
CA VAL A 524 -0.97 12.87 21.67
C VAL A 524 -2.32 12.32 22.10
N ILE A 525 -3.37 12.55 21.30
CA ILE A 525 -4.71 12.02 21.52
C ILE A 525 -4.90 10.82 20.59
N VAL A 526 -5.28 9.69 21.15
CA VAL A 526 -5.50 8.45 20.40
C VAL A 526 -6.90 7.94 20.66
N VAL A 527 -7.70 7.75 19.62
CA VAL A 527 -8.96 7.01 19.71
C VAL A 527 -8.62 5.54 19.64
N GLU A 528 -8.90 4.76 20.71
CA GLU A 528 -8.47 3.38 20.78
C GLU A 528 -9.36 2.48 21.63
N HIS A 529 -9.25 1.17 21.33
CA HIS A 529 -9.96 0.09 22.02
C HIS A 529 -9.03 -1.01 22.53
N GLU A 530 -7.78 -1.04 22.07
CA GLU A 530 -6.81 -2.05 22.47
C GLU A 530 -6.34 -1.86 23.90
N GLU A 531 -6.40 -2.92 24.69
CA GLU A 531 -6.10 -2.92 26.12
C GLU A 531 -4.69 -2.40 26.42
N GLU A 532 -3.70 -2.82 25.63
CA GLU A 532 -2.30 -2.45 25.79
C GLU A 532 -2.09 -0.93 25.63
N VAL A 533 -2.80 -0.31 24.69
CA VAL A 533 -2.75 1.13 24.45
C VAL A 533 -3.45 1.90 25.57
N ILE A 534 -4.64 1.44 26.01
CA ILE A 534 -5.39 2.03 27.11
C ILE A 534 -4.57 1.98 28.41
N ARG A 535 -3.93 0.85 28.68
CA ARG A 535 -3.06 0.68 29.87
C ARG A 535 -1.78 1.53 29.82
N ALA A 536 -1.33 1.90 28.63
CA ALA A 536 -0.12 2.71 28.45
C ALA A 536 -0.38 4.21 28.49
N ALA A 537 -1.66 4.65 28.54
CA ALA A 537 -2.08 6.03 28.53
C ALA A 537 -1.74 6.76 29.85
N ASP A 538 -1.36 8.04 29.74
CA ASP A 538 -1.21 8.93 30.90
C ASP A 538 -2.58 9.47 31.38
N TRP A 539 -3.53 9.59 30.43
CA TRP A 539 -4.88 10.11 30.69
C TRP A 539 -5.90 9.39 29.79
N ILE A 540 -7.06 9.11 30.32
CA ILE A 540 -8.12 8.38 29.61
C ILE A 540 -9.40 9.19 29.66
N VAL A 541 -10.08 9.30 28.53
CA VAL A 541 -11.42 9.85 28.38
C VAL A 541 -12.34 8.74 27.88
N ASP A 542 -13.23 8.24 28.71
CA ASP A 542 -14.20 7.19 28.36
C ASP A 542 -15.56 7.80 28.03
N ILE A 543 -16.04 7.55 26.79
CA ILE A 543 -17.27 8.13 26.27
C ILE A 543 -18.33 7.03 26.14
N GLY A 544 -19.48 7.26 26.73
CA GLY A 544 -20.59 6.31 26.79
C GLY A 544 -21.90 6.98 27.26
N PRO A 545 -22.69 6.24 28.05
CA PRO A 545 -22.51 4.83 28.47
C PRO A 545 -22.78 3.82 27.34
N GLU A 546 -23.58 4.21 26.33
CA GLU A 546 -23.97 3.36 25.20
C GLU A 546 -23.58 4.01 23.86
N ALA A 547 -24.10 3.51 22.74
CA ALA A 547 -23.86 4.00 21.41
C ALA A 547 -24.99 4.97 20.92
N GLY A 548 -24.70 5.77 19.90
CA GLY A 548 -25.67 6.63 19.24
C GLY A 548 -26.30 7.66 20.19
N TYR A 549 -27.64 7.77 20.19
CA TYR A 549 -28.36 8.72 21.03
C TYR A 549 -28.21 8.47 22.53
N ASN A 550 -28.02 7.22 22.94
CA ASN A 550 -27.79 6.83 24.33
C ASN A 550 -26.34 6.98 24.77
N GLY A 551 -25.43 7.31 23.85
CA GLY A 551 -24.05 7.66 24.13
C GLY A 551 -23.82 9.15 24.26
N GLY A 552 -22.60 9.60 23.99
CA GLY A 552 -22.22 11.01 23.91
C GLY A 552 -22.04 11.72 25.26
N GLU A 553 -21.87 10.97 26.33
CA GLU A 553 -21.56 11.50 27.68
C GLU A 553 -20.15 11.10 28.09
N VAL A 554 -19.48 11.92 28.89
CA VAL A 554 -18.19 11.56 29.47
C VAL A 554 -18.47 10.71 30.71
N VAL A 555 -18.21 9.41 30.61
CA VAL A 555 -18.37 8.47 31.73
C VAL A 555 -17.22 8.59 32.70
N PHE A 556 -16.02 8.82 32.16
CA PHE A 556 -14.81 8.98 32.96
C PHE A 556 -13.80 9.90 32.25
N SER A 557 -13.06 10.68 33.03
CA SER A 557 -11.89 11.44 32.58
C SER A 557 -10.84 11.47 33.73
N GLY A 558 -9.66 10.89 33.47
CA GLY A 558 -8.61 10.80 34.49
C GLY A 558 -7.51 9.77 34.18
N PRO A 559 -6.59 9.53 35.11
CA PRO A 559 -5.55 8.51 34.99
C PRO A 559 -6.12 7.08 35.10
N LEU A 560 -5.36 6.09 34.59
CA LEU A 560 -5.77 4.68 34.55
C LEU A 560 -6.22 4.12 35.91
N GLU A 561 -5.48 4.40 36.96
CA GLU A 561 -5.77 3.88 38.30
C GLU A 561 -7.20 4.21 38.76
N ARG A 562 -7.63 5.43 38.49
CA ARG A 562 -9.02 5.86 38.81
C ARG A 562 -10.06 5.26 37.89
N LEU A 563 -9.71 5.01 36.61
CA LEU A 563 -10.63 4.31 35.68
C LEU A 563 -10.95 2.91 36.22
N LEU A 564 -9.96 2.17 36.69
CA LEU A 564 -10.13 0.79 37.17
C LEU A 564 -11.08 0.71 38.41
N GLU A 565 -11.19 1.80 39.15
CA GLU A 565 -12.12 1.92 40.32
C GLU A 565 -13.52 2.39 39.89
N CYS A 566 -13.69 2.87 38.67
CA CYS A 566 -14.96 3.42 38.16
C CYS A 566 -16.03 2.32 38.03
N SER A 567 -17.18 2.55 38.67
CA SER A 567 -18.35 1.70 38.51
C SER A 567 -19.33 2.35 37.53
N GLY A 568 -19.42 1.89 36.30
CA GLY A 568 -20.29 2.45 35.27
C GLY A 568 -19.58 2.64 33.94
N SER A 569 -18.28 2.42 33.92
CA SER A 569 -17.50 2.32 32.69
C SER A 569 -17.44 0.87 32.23
N LEU A 570 -17.97 0.59 31.05
CA LEU A 570 -17.82 -0.73 30.41
C LEU A 570 -16.38 -1.05 30.13
N THR A 571 -15.58 -0.06 29.74
CA THR A 571 -14.14 -0.19 29.55
C THR A 571 -13.46 -0.68 30.82
N ALA A 572 -13.76 -0.05 31.97
CA ALA A 572 -13.24 -0.47 33.27
C ALA A 572 -13.67 -1.88 33.65
N ASP A 573 -14.91 -2.28 33.35
CA ASP A 573 -15.40 -3.63 33.64
C ASP A 573 -14.62 -4.71 32.94
N TYR A 574 -14.26 -4.48 31.66
CA TYR A 574 -13.44 -5.42 30.90
C TYR A 574 -11.97 -5.40 31.34
N LEU A 575 -11.40 -4.23 31.58
CA LEU A 575 -10.00 -4.11 32.03
C LEU A 575 -9.73 -4.71 33.41
N THR A 576 -10.75 -4.73 34.28
CA THR A 576 -10.67 -5.31 35.65
C THR A 576 -11.12 -6.76 35.72
N GLY A 577 -11.61 -7.35 34.59
CA GLY A 577 -12.15 -8.69 34.58
C GLY A 577 -13.54 -8.83 35.23
N ARG A 578 -14.21 -7.75 35.62
CA ARG A 578 -15.62 -7.78 36.11
C ARG A 578 -16.56 -8.29 34.99
N ARG A 579 -16.20 -8.01 33.74
CA ARG A 579 -16.80 -8.61 32.56
C ARG A 579 -15.71 -9.24 31.72
N SER A 580 -15.98 -10.39 31.12
CA SER A 580 -15.05 -11.06 30.22
C SER A 580 -15.81 -11.81 29.13
N ILE A 581 -15.17 -12.03 28.00
CA ILE A 581 -15.65 -12.93 26.96
C ILE A 581 -15.17 -14.33 27.34
N ALA A 582 -16.10 -15.22 27.67
CA ALA A 582 -15.74 -16.58 28.05
C ALA A 582 -15.25 -17.39 26.85
N ALA A 583 -14.11 -18.06 27.00
CA ALA A 583 -13.69 -19.07 26.04
C ALA A 583 -14.66 -20.26 26.04
N PRO A 584 -14.93 -20.90 24.90
CA PRO A 584 -15.75 -22.10 24.86
C PRO A 584 -15.18 -23.21 25.73
N THR A 585 -16.03 -23.89 26.49
CA THR A 585 -15.60 -25.01 27.35
C THR A 585 -15.14 -26.23 26.55
N ALA A 586 -15.63 -26.38 25.31
CA ALA A 586 -15.25 -27.42 24.37
C ALA A 586 -15.19 -26.86 22.95
N VAL A 587 -14.21 -27.27 22.20
CA VAL A 587 -14.05 -26.95 20.76
C VAL A 587 -15.03 -27.83 19.96
N ARG A 588 -15.64 -27.27 18.93
CA ARG A 588 -16.51 -28.04 18.02
C ARG A 588 -15.70 -29.09 17.28
N GLY A 589 -16.23 -30.33 17.27
CA GLY A 589 -15.66 -31.42 16.47
C GLY A 589 -15.94 -31.20 14.98
N TRP A 590 -15.02 -31.54 14.13
CA TRP A 590 -15.16 -31.50 12.68
C TRP A 590 -14.69 -32.83 12.07
N SER A 591 -15.20 -33.18 10.91
CA SER A 591 -14.83 -34.40 10.17
C SER A 591 -14.50 -34.15 8.70
N ARG A 592 -14.74 -32.92 8.22
CA ARG A 592 -14.56 -32.51 6.83
C ARG A 592 -13.69 -31.27 6.76
N SER A 593 -12.85 -31.20 5.75
CA SER A 593 -11.91 -30.08 5.60
C SER A 593 -11.54 -29.86 4.13
N ILE A 594 -11.08 -28.65 3.85
CA ILE A 594 -10.34 -28.33 2.62
C ILE A 594 -8.90 -28.05 2.97
N VAL A 595 -7.97 -28.33 2.06
CA VAL A 595 -6.54 -28.11 2.27
C VAL A 595 -6.00 -27.32 1.08
N VAL A 596 -5.50 -26.12 1.34
CA VAL A 596 -4.72 -25.34 0.37
C VAL A 596 -3.33 -25.95 0.30
N ARG A 597 -2.87 -26.32 -0.89
CA ARG A 597 -1.55 -26.93 -1.12
C ARG A 597 -0.59 -25.98 -1.75
N GLY A 598 0.64 -25.98 -1.26
CA GLY A 598 1.76 -25.31 -1.88
C GLY A 598 1.62 -23.81 -2.05
N ALA A 599 0.99 -23.12 -1.11
CA ALA A 599 0.79 -21.69 -1.15
C ALA A 599 2.14 -20.94 -1.09
N ARG A 600 2.44 -20.10 -2.12
CA ARG A 600 3.74 -19.42 -2.26
C ARG A 600 3.64 -17.99 -2.82
N GLU A 601 2.45 -17.41 -2.74
CA GLU A 601 2.24 -16.01 -3.13
C GLU A 601 2.94 -15.06 -2.15
N HIS A 602 3.60 -14.05 -2.67
CA HIS A 602 4.37 -13.05 -1.93
C HIS A 602 5.46 -13.70 -1.03
N ASN A 603 5.30 -13.61 0.29
CA ASN A 603 6.23 -14.17 1.26
C ASN A 603 5.91 -15.60 1.71
N LEU A 604 4.80 -16.20 1.27
CA LEU A 604 4.45 -17.57 1.63
C LEU A 604 5.47 -18.56 1.08
N ARG A 605 5.91 -19.51 1.92
CA ARG A 605 7.00 -20.43 1.62
C ARG A 605 6.50 -21.84 1.33
N ASN A 606 5.71 -22.00 0.28
CA ASN A 606 5.19 -23.30 -0.15
C ASN A 606 4.47 -24.05 0.98
N VAL A 607 3.51 -23.35 1.61
CA VAL A 607 2.81 -23.87 2.79
C VAL A 607 1.52 -24.61 2.43
N ASP A 608 1.25 -25.69 3.17
CA ASP A 608 -0.03 -26.37 3.17
C ASP A 608 -0.84 -25.89 4.37
N VAL A 609 -2.12 -25.60 4.15
CA VAL A 609 -3.02 -25.08 5.21
C VAL A 609 -4.35 -25.82 5.18
N ARG A 610 -4.75 -26.37 6.30
CA ARG A 610 -6.04 -27.07 6.47
C ARG A 610 -7.08 -26.14 7.07
N ILE A 611 -8.27 -26.16 6.51
CA ILE A 611 -9.43 -25.40 6.95
C ILE A 611 -10.59 -26.38 7.20
N PRO A 612 -10.89 -26.69 8.46
CA PRO A 612 -12.07 -27.46 8.82
C PRO A 612 -13.39 -26.78 8.41
N LEU A 613 -14.36 -27.58 7.99
CA LEU A 613 -15.69 -27.11 7.58
C LEU A 613 -16.70 -27.19 8.74
N GLY A 614 -17.64 -26.24 8.78
CA GLY A 614 -18.70 -26.16 9.77
C GLY A 614 -18.27 -25.66 11.15
N VAL A 615 -17.10 -25.03 11.23
CA VAL A 615 -16.51 -24.48 12.46
C VAL A 615 -15.87 -23.11 12.19
N MET A 616 -15.36 -22.47 13.23
CA MET A 616 -14.62 -21.20 13.14
C MET A 616 -13.12 -21.47 13.12
N THR A 617 -12.47 -21.18 11.98
CA THR A 617 -11.01 -21.18 11.83
C THR A 617 -10.47 -19.76 11.92
N CYS A 618 -9.49 -19.53 12.79
CA CYS A 618 -8.77 -18.25 12.88
C CYS A 618 -7.39 -18.36 12.21
N ILE A 619 -7.12 -17.53 11.21
CA ILE A 619 -5.80 -17.36 10.61
C ILE A 619 -5.14 -16.18 11.31
N THR A 620 -4.08 -16.45 12.07
CA THR A 620 -3.39 -15.46 12.90
C THR A 620 -1.88 -15.41 12.63
N GLY A 621 -1.14 -14.61 13.38
CA GLY A 621 0.30 -14.42 13.28
C GLY A 621 0.71 -12.96 13.23
N VAL A 622 2.00 -12.67 13.31
CA VAL A 622 2.53 -11.30 13.32
C VAL A 622 2.14 -10.49 12.06
N SER A 623 2.16 -9.17 12.16
CA SER A 623 1.87 -8.31 11.00
C SER A 623 2.88 -8.58 9.87
N GLY A 624 2.40 -8.72 8.61
CA GLY A 624 3.27 -9.05 7.48
C GLY A 624 3.69 -10.53 7.37
N SER A 625 3.14 -11.46 8.16
CA SER A 625 3.48 -12.90 8.10
C SER A 625 2.89 -13.65 6.89
N GLY A 626 1.96 -13.05 6.13
CA GLY A 626 1.37 -13.65 4.92
C GLY A 626 -0.11 -14.01 5.03
N LYS A 627 -0.81 -13.67 6.13
CA LYS A 627 -2.24 -13.97 6.35
C LYS A 627 -3.16 -13.52 5.22
N SER A 628 -3.05 -12.25 4.82
CA SER A 628 -3.87 -11.70 3.74
C SER A 628 -3.49 -12.31 2.38
N SER A 629 -2.23 -12.68 2.15
CA SER A 629 -1.80 -13.41 0.95
C SER A 629 -2.47 -14.77 0.88
N LEU A 630 -2.57 -15.49 2.01
CA LEU A 630 -3.25 -16.78 2.08
C LEU A 630 -4.77 -16.63 1.90
N ALA A 631 -5.42 -15.76 2.68
CA ALA A 631 -6.88 -15.68 2.72
C ALA A 631 -7.46 -14.94 1.49
N LYS A 632 -6.99 -13.70 1.22
CA LYS A 632 -7.48 -12.86 0.12
C LYS A 632 -6.79 -13.15 -1.21
N GLY A 633 -5.50 -13.49 -1.17
CA GLY A 633 -4.70 -13.72 -2.37
C GLY A 633 -4.91 -15.10 -2.97
N ILE A 634 -5.10 -16.14 -2.17
CA ILE A 634 -5.19 -17.53 -2.63
C ILE A 634 -6.55 -18.13 -2.34
N LEU A 635 -6.93 -18.32 -1.08
CA LEU A 635 -8.10 -19.10 -0.68
C LEU A 635 -9.40 -18.58 -1.33
N TYR A 636 -9.71 -17.31 -1.15
CA TYR A 636 -10.95 -16.71 -1.67
C TYR A 636 -11.04 -16.76 -3.20
N PRO A 637 -10.06 -16.26 -3.97
CA PRO A 637 -10.16 -16.29 -5.42
C PRO A 637 -10.09 -17.71 -6.01
N ALA A 638 -9.34 -18.62 -5.38
CA ALA A 638 -9.27 -20.01 -5.81
C ALA A 638 -10.62 -20.73 -5.66
N LEU A 639 -11.25 -20.65 -4.46
CA LEU A 639 -12.57 -21.25 -4.23
C LEU A 639 -13.64 -20.60 -5.12
N ARG A 640 -13.63 -19.28 -5.27
CA ARG A 640 -14.60 -18.61 -6.13
C ARG A 640 -14.50 -19.04 -7.57
N ARG A 641 -13.28 -19.30 -8.05
CA ARG A 641 -13.06 -19.81 -9.38
C ARG A 641 -13.49 -21.26 -9.54
N MET A 642 -13.18 -22.11 -8.55
CA MET A 642 -13.61 -23.53 -8.58
C MET A 642 -15.12 -23.67 -8.56
N LEU A 643 -15.83 -22.83 -7.79
CA LEU A 643 -17.28 -22.91 -7.62
C LEU A 643 -18.07 -22.22 -8.74
N PHE A 644 -17.54 -21.14 -9.36
CA PHE A 644 -18.32 -20.32 -10.29
C PHE A 644 -17.66 -20.12 -11.67
N ASP A 645 -16.46 -20.67 -11.91
CA ASP A 645 -15.64 -20.43 -13.11
C ASP A 645 -15.42 -18.93 -13.44
N THR A 646 -15.56 -18.08 -12.44
CA THR A 646 -15.43 -16.63 -12.53
C THR A 646 -14.62 -16.09 -11.36
N GLY A 647 -14.07 -14.91 -11.49
CA GLY A 647 -13.44 -14.24 -10.39
C GLY A 647 -12.04 -13.70 -10.69
N VAL A 648 -11.42 -13.19 -9.64
CA VAL A 648 -10.04 -12.67 -9.66
C VAL A 648 -9.08 -13.86 -9.71
N LYS A 649 -7.95 -13.70 -10.37
CA LYS A 649 -6.87 -14.69 -10.39
C LYS A 649 -6.41 -14.98 -8.96
N PRO A 650 -6.30 -16.25 -8.55
CA PRO A 650 -5.63 -16.60 -7.31
C PRO A 650 -4.11 -16.39 -7.43
N GLY A 651 -3.46 -16.13 -6.30
CA GLY A 651 -2.01 -16.13 -6.17
C GLY A 651 -1.39 -17.50 -6.44
N ASP A 652 -0.08 -17.60 -6.34
CA ASP A 652 0.64 -18.84 -6.65
C ASP A 652 0.44 -19.91 -5.59
N PHE A 653 -0.11 -21.06 -5.99
CA PHE A 653 -0.33 -22.26 -5.17
C PHE A 653 -0.49 -23.50 -6.07
N ASP A 654 -0.46 -24.69 -5.51
CA ASP A 654 -0.59 -25.93 -6.27
C ASP A 654 -2.04 -26.32 -6.52
N GLY A 655 -2.89 -26.26 -5.50
CA GLY A 655 -4.31 -26.64 -5.60
C GLY A 655 -5.04 -26.60 -4.27
N ILE A 656 -6.34 -26.90 -4.30
CA ILE A 656 -7.16 -27.10 -3.11
C ILE A 656 -7.73 -28.51 -3.14
N ASP A 657 -7.38 -29.29 -2.13
CA ASP A 657 -7.88 -30.65 -1.92
C ASP A 657 -9.03 -30.69 -0.91
N GLY A 658 -9.72 -31.84 -0.85
CA GLY A 658 -10.72 -32.14 0.17
C GLY A 658 -12.15 -31.85 -0.25
N ASP A 659 -12.99 -31.49 0.71
CA ASP A 659 -14.46 -31.49 0.58
C ASP A 659 -15.04 -30.20 -0.06
N VAL A 660 -14.38 -29.65 -1.11
CA VAL A 660 -14.81 -28.41 -1.80
C VAL A 660 -16.23 -28.53 -2.35
N GLY A 661 -16.62 -29.71 -2.82
CA GLY A 661 -17.96 -29.97 -3.38
C GLY A 661 -19.13 -29.77 -2.40
N LEU A 662 -18.87 -29.66 -1.11
CA LEU A 662 -19.89 -29.36 -0.09
C LEU A 662 -20.16 -27.84 0.02
N LEU A 663 -19.28 -27.02 -0.49
CA LEU A 663 -19.43 -25.57 -0.47
C LEU A 663 -20.30 -25.13 -1.65
N ARG A 664 -21.37 -24.40 -1.35
CA ARG A 664 -22.21 -23.77 -2.36
C ARG A 664 -21.60 -22.46 -2.85
N SER A 665 -21.03 -21.67 -1.95
CA SER A 665 -20.42 -20.39 -2.26
C SER A 665 -19.32 -20.05 -1.26
N VAL A 666 -18.48 -19.12 -1.65
CA VAL A 666 -17.50 -18.45 -0.80
C VAL A 666 -17.76 -16.95 -0.82
N GLU A 667 -17.80 -16.33 0.36
CA GLU A 667 -18.08 -14.91 0.52
C GLU A 667 -16.96 -14.23 1.33
N MET A 668 -16.44 -13.13 0.79
CA MET A 668 -15.45 -12.30 1.49
C MET A 668 -16.16 -11.11 2.14
N VAL A 669 -15.99 -10.96 3.44
CA VAL A 669 -16.54 -9.86 4.23
C VAL A 669 -15.37 -8.99 4.69
N ASP A 670 -15.13 -7.94 3.95
CA ASP A 670 -14.05 -6.98 4.16
C ASP A 670 -14.59 -5.60 4.61
N GLN A 671 -13.69 -4.69 4.95
CA GLN A 671 -13.99 -3.33 5.41
C GLN A 671 -14.40 -2.36 4.29
N ASN A 672 -14.47 -2.82 3.03
CA ASN A 672 -14.90 -1.96 1.94
C ASN A 672 -16.35 -1.50 2.13
N PRO A 673 -16.69 -0.27 1.70
CA PRO A 673 -18.06 0.24 1.78
C PRO A 673 -19.09 -0.71 1.16
N ILE A 674 -20.31 -0.72 1.71
CA ILE A 674 -21.42 -1.58 1.25
C ILE A 674 -21.98 -1.19 -0.13
N GLY A 675 -21.44 -0.13 -0.74
CA GLY A 675 -21.76 0.29 -2.10
C GLY A 675 -20.85 1.41 -2.56
N LYS A 676 -20.73 1.57 -3.88
CA LYS A 676 -19.89 2.62 -4.50
C LYS A 676 -20.58 3.98 -4.59
N SER A 677 -21.89 4.03 -4.38
CA SER A 677 -22.71 5.25 -4.48
C SER A 677 -22.97 5.84 -3.09
N SER A 678 -22.89 7.15 -2.98
CA SER A 678 -23.31 7.92 -1.80
C SER A 678 -24.77 7.66 -1.37
N ARG A 679 -25.58 7.12 -2.27
CA ARG A 679 -26.99 6.72 -2.03
C ARG A 679 -27.12 5.32 -1.43
N SER A 680 -26.05 4.54 -1.36
CA SER A 680 -26.07 3.25 -0.67
C SER A 680 -26.21 3.47 0.82
N ASN A 681 -27.09 2.73 1.47
CA ASN A 681 -27.35 2.81 2.90
C ASN A 681 -27.72 1.43 3.50
N PRO A 682 -27.66 1.28 4.81
CA PRO A 682 -27.93 0.00 5.48
C PRO A 682 -29.29 -0.59 5.14
N VAL A 683 -30.35 0.21 5.20
CA VAL A 683 -31.75 -0.27 5.00
C VAL A 683 -32.00 -0.80 3.57
N THR A 684 -31.34 -0.21 2.57
CA THR A 684 -31.41 -0.70 1.19
C THR A 684 -30.59 -1.98 1.03
N TYR A 685 -29.43 -2.07 1.67
CA TYR A 685 -28.55 -3.23 1.55
C TYR A 685 -29.17 -4.52 2.10
N ILE A 686 -29.85 -4.43 3.26
CA ILE A 686 -30.61 -5.55 3.87
C ILE A 686 -31.99 -5.75 3.25
N LYS A 687 -32.36 -4.97 2.22
CA LYS A 687 -33.65 -5.01 1.50
C LYS A 687 -34.90 -4.71 2.37
N ALA A 688 -34.74 -4.11 3.53
CA ALA A 688 -35.89 -3.67 4.35
C ALA A 688 -36.58 -2.45 3.70
N TYR A 689 -35.84 -1.62 2.94
CA TYR A 689 -36.40 -0.44 2.27
C TYR A 689 -37.49 -0.76 1.25
N ASP A 690 -37.43 -1.93 0.60
CA ASP A 690 -38.46 -2.36 -0.35
C ASP A 690 -39.82 -2.54 0.31
N GLU A 691 -39.84 -3.09 1.53
CA GLU A 691 -41.09 -3.24 2.31
C GLU A 691 -41.57 -1.87 2.86
N ILE A 692 -40.65 -1.01 3.28
CA ILE A 692 -40.98 0.36 3.74
C ILE A 692 -41.63 1.15 2.59
N ARG A 693 -41.08 1.10 1.38
CA ARG A 693 -41.66 1.79 0.20
C ARG A 693 -43.08 1.29 -0.13
N LYS A 694 -43.31 -0.03 -0.01
CA LYS A 694 -44.67 -0.60 -0.18
C LYS A 694 -45.65 -0.09 0.88
N LEU A 695 -45.19 -0.07 2.15
CA LEU A 695 -46.01 0.45 3.25
C LEU A 695 -46.48 1.90 3.01
N PHE A 696 -45.57 2.74 2.51
CA PHE A 696 -45.90 4.14 2.20
C PHE A 696 -46.81 4.27 0.95
N ALA A 697 -46.62 3.45 -0.09
CA ALA A 697 -47.47 3.43 -1.27
C ALA A 697 -48.89 2.93 -0.95
N ASP A 698 -49.06 2.12 0.08
CA ASP A 698 -50.36 1.62 0.52
C ASP A 698 -51.12 2.64 1.38
N GLN A 699 -50.56 3.82 1.72
CA GLN A 699 -51.25 4.83 2.48
C GLN A 699 -52.36 5.51 1.65
N PRO A 700 -53.50 5.87 2.27
CA PRO A 700 -54.61 6.48 1.56
C PRO A 700 -54.24 7.70 0.73
N TYR A 701 -53.39 8.58 1.25
CA TYR A 701 -52.94 9.75 0.54
C TYR A 701 -52.11 9.41 -0.70
N ALA A 702 -51.19 8.42 -0.60
CA ALA A 702 -50.39 7.95 -1.72
C ALA A 702 -51.24 7.34 -2.82
N GLN A 703 -52.30 6.55 -2.45
CA GLN A 703 -53.22 5.97 -3.41
C GLN A 703 -54.06 7.03 -4.12
N HIS A 704 -54.50 8.07 -3.39
CA HIS A 704 -55.28 9.18 -3.96
C HIS A 704 -54.47 10.03 -4.93
N THR A 705 -53.17 10.23 -4.64
CA THR A 705 -52.29 11.05 -5.48
C THR A 705 -51.58 10.23 -6.55
N GLY A 706 -51.79 8.90 -6.60
CA GLY A 706 -51.17 8.01 -7.60
C GLY A 706 -49.67 7.75 -7.35
N LEU A 707 -49.18 7.99 -6.15
CA LEU A 707 -47.82 7.76 -5.75
C LEU A 707 -47.55 6.27 -5.47
N GLY A 708 -47.00 5.57 -6.44
CA GLY A 708 -46.58 4.16 -6.27
C GLY A 708 -45.26 4.00 -5.50
N ALA A 709 -44.86 2.77 -5.22
CA ALA A 709 -43.66 2.46 -4.47
C ALA A 709 -42.33 3.05 -5.09
N SER A 710 -42.35 3.33 -6.40
CA SER A 710 -41.20 3.99 -7.08
C SER A 710 -41.02 5.45 -6.66
N ALA A 711 -42.11 6.17 -6.32
CA ALA A 711 -42.07 7.56 -5.86
C ALA A 711 -41.30 7.71 -4.53
N PHE A 712 -41.31 6.68 -3.69
CA PHE A 712 -40.61 6.62 -2.40
C PHE A 712 -39.18 6.14 -2.53
N SER A 713 -38.59 6.16 -3.75
CA SER A 713 -37.20 5.79 -3.99
C SER A 713 -36.35 7.04 -4.24
N PHE A 714 -35.29 7.22 -3.46
CA PHE A 714 -34.28 8.27 -3.71
C PHE A 714 -33.32 7.93 -4.86
N ASN A 715 -33.36 6.70 -5.40
CA ASN A 715 -32.51 6.25 -6.52
C ASN A 715 -33.16 6.49 -7.91
N ILE A 716 -34.47 6.55 -7.98
CA ILE A 716 -35.24 6.62 -9.25
C ILE A 716 -35.86 8.00 -9.36
N ALA A 717 -35.92 8.55 -10.59
CA ALA A 717 -36.61 9.78 -10.85
C ALA A 717 -38.13 9.62 -10.62
N GLY A 718 -38.80 10.69 -10.18
CA GLY A 718 -40.25 10.73 -9.97
C GLY A 718 -40.65 11.20 -8.59
N GLY A 719 -39.98 10.82 -7.53
CA GLY A 719 -40.30 11.30 -6.17
C GLY A 719 -39.08 11.89 -5.43
N ARG A 720 -37.90 11.67 -5.92
CA ARG A 720 -36.66 12.26 -5.35
C ARG A 720 -36.52 13.75 -5.72
N CYS A 721 -35.81 14.47 -4.88
CA CYS A 721 -35.35 15.82 -5.23
C CYS A 721 -34.47 15.77 -6.48
N GLU A 722 -34.74 16.59 -7.49
CA GLU A 722 -33.99 16.55 -8.75
C GLU A 722 -32.67 17.28 -8.67
N GLU A 723 -32.57 18.31 -7.82
CA GLU A 723 -31.34 19.07 -7.65
C GLU A 723 -30.21 18.23 -7.03
N CYS A 724 -30.44 17.62 -5.86
CA CYS A 724 -29.49 16.72 -5.25
C CYS A 724 -29.61 15.26 -5.72
N GLN A 725 -30.54 14.98 -6.63
CA GLN A 725 -30.82 13.64 -7.17
C GLN A 725 -31.05 12.57 -6.08
N GLY A 726 -31.60 12.97 -4.93
CA GLY A 726 -31.87 12.09 -3.81
C GLY A 726 -30.72 11.88 -2.83
N GLU A 727 -29.62 12.62 -2.95
CA GLU A 727 -28.49 12.54 -2.01
C GLU A 727 -28.73 13.35 -0.74
N GLY A 728 -29.54 14.41 -0.82
CA GLY A 728 -29.78 15.36 0.28
C GLY A 728 -28.67 16.41 0.42
N VAL A 729 -27.51 16.16 -0.21
CA VAL A 729 -26.34 17.05 -0.22
C VAL A 729 -25.85 17.25 -1.65
N ILE A 730 -25.17 18.37 -1.88
CA ILE A 730 -24.48 18.69 -3.13
C ILE A 730 -22.99 18.64 -2.84
N LYS A 731 -22.25 17.80 -3.57
CA LYS A 731 -20.80 17.68 -3.45
C LYS A 731 -20.10 18.67 -4.35
N VAL A 732 -19.30 19.53 -3.77
CA VAL A 732 -18.40 20.44 -4.48
C VAL A 732 -16.99 19.87 -4.43
N SER A 733 -16.52 19.39 -5.58
CA SER A 733 -15.17 18.84 -5.68
C SER A 733 -14.12 19.95 -5.69
N MET A 734 -13.15 19.85 -4.81
CA MET A 734 -12.05 20.80 -4.69
C MET A 734 -10.77 20.18 -5.24
N GLN A 735 -10.02 20.89 -6.12
CA GLN A 735 -8.82 20.35 -6.77
C GLN A 735 -7.67 20.00 -5.82
N PHE A 736 -7.59 20.66 -4.66
CA PHE A 736 -6.46 20.54 -3.73
C PHE A 736 -6.87 20.21 -2.28
N MET A 737 -8.17 19.99 -2.02
CA MET A 737 -8.73 19.73 -0.70
C MET A 737 -9.78 18.62 -0.76
N ALA A 738 -10.22 18.14 0.40
CA ALA A 738 -11.36 17.23 0.49
C ALA A 738 -12.62 17.87 -0.08
N ASP A 739 -13.46 17.07 -0.75
CA ASP A 739 -14.73 17.54 -1.30
C ASP A 739 -15.60 18.12 -0.17
N VAL A 740 -16.27 19.24 -0.43
CA VAL A 740 -17.19 19.89 0.50
C VAL A 740 -18.62 19.43 0.20
N GLU A 741 -19.32 18.95 1.21
CA GLU A 741 -20.72 18.56 1.14
C GLU A 741 -21.61 19.70 1.68
N LEU A 742 -22.47 20.24 0.82
CA LEU A 742 -23.44 21.28 1.18
C LEU A 742 -24.82 20.69 1.24
N VAL A 743 -25.60 21.04 2.26
CA VAL A 743 -27.02 20.64 2.34
C VAL A 743 -27.77 21.20 1.12
N CYS A 744 -28.52 20.34 0.44
CA CYS A 744 -29.32 20.78 -0.71
C CYS A 744 -30.40 21.78 -0.27
N GLU A 745 -30.36 22.98 -0.80
CA GLU A 745 -31.33 24.06 -0.45
C GLU A 745 -32.73 23.72 -0.89
N ALA A 746 -32.92 23.09 -2.06
CA ALA A 746 -34.23 22.77 -2.62
C ALA A 746 -35.05 21.81 -1.77
N CYS A 747 -34.40 20.79 -1.17
CA CYS A 747 -35.11 19.83 -0.31
C CYS A 747 -34.77 19.97 1.18
N GLY A 748 -33.97 20.95 1.55
CA GLY A 748 -33.49 21.09 2.94
C GLY A 748 -32.84 19.82 3.52
N GLY A 749 -32.14 19.04 2.66
CA GLY A 749 -31.51 17.76 3.07
C GLY A 749 -32.45 16.55 3.05
N LYS A 750 -33.75 16.72 2.81
CA LYS A 750 -34.77 15.66 2.96
C LYS A 750 -34.83 14.65 1.81
N ARG A 751 -34.07 14.82 0.73
CA ARG A 751 -33.90 13.86 -0.39
C ARG A 751 -35.08 13.69 -1.33
N PHE A 752 -36.33 14.02 -0.91
CA PHE A 752 -37.55 13.84 -1.64
C PHE A 752 -38.21 15.16 -1.96
N ARG A 753 -39.20 15.12 -2.89
CA ARG A 753 -40.13 16.24 -3.16
C ARG A 753 -41.13 16.35 -2.03
N ASP A 754 -41.65 17.56 -1.83
CA ASP A 754 -42.63 17.83 -0.74
C ASP A 754 -43.88 16.96 -0.83
N GLU A 755 -44.40 16.70 -2.05
CA GLU A 755 -45.56 15.83 -2.27
C GLU A 755 -45.37 14.40 -1.70
N VAL A 756 -44.13 13.86 -1.77
CA VAL A 756 -43.79 12.54 -1.22
C VAL A 756 -43.69 12.61 0.30
N LEU A 757 -43.21 13.75 0.84
CA LEU A 757 -43.05 13.95 2.29
C LEU A 757 -44.40 14.19 3.00
N GLU A 758 -45.47 14.56 2.26
CA GLU A 758 -46.83 14.67 2.78
C GLU A 758 -47.47 13.32 3.10
N VAL A 759 -46.99 12.24 2.43
CA VAL A 759 -47.45 10.88 2.76
C VAL A 759 -46.85 10.47 4.11
N LYS A 760 -47.76 10.16 5.06
CA LYS A 760 -47.33 9.77 6.42
C LYS A 760 -47.92 8.42 6.81
N TYR A 761 -47.08 7.66 7.50
CA TYR A 761 -47.46 6.48 8.24
C TYR A 761 -47.27 6.75 9.73
N ARG A 762 -48.36 6.76 10.50
CA ARG A 762 -48.35 7.09 11.96
C ARG A 762 -47.59 8.41 12.24
N ASP A 763 -47.95 9.46 11.52
CA ASP A 763 -47.43 10.82 11.61
C ASP A 763 -45.95 10.99 11.17
N LYS A 764 -45.28 9.92 10.66
CA LYS A 764 -43.93 9.96 10.15
C LYS A 764 -43.88 9.91 8.62
N SER A 765 -43.13 10.79 8.01
CA SER A 765 -42.84 10.77 6.57
C SER A 765 -41.76 9.71 6.26
N ILE A 766 -41.56 9.39 4.99
CA ILE A 766 -40.47 8.48 4.55
C ILE A 766 -39.09 8.99 4.97
N TYR A 767 -38.89 10.32 4.99
CA TYR A 767 -37.66 10.92 5.47
C TYR A 767 -37.48 10.71 6.98
N ASP A 768 -38.50 10.93 7.78
CA ASP A 768 -38.45 10.71 9.24
C ASP A 768 -38.11 9.27 9.56
N VAL A 769 -38.64 8.31 8.79
CA VAL A 769 -38.28 6.88 8.95
C VAL A 769 -36.80 6.63 8.58
N LEU A 770 -36.29 7.26 7.52
CA LEU A 770 -34.86 7.13 7.17
C LEU A 770 -33.90 7.73 8.20
N GLU A 771 -34.36 8.72 8.95
CA GLU A 771 -33.61 9.36 10.05
C GLU A 771 -33.73 8.58 11.39
N MET A 772 -34.62 7.61 11.50
CA MET A 772 -34.68 6.73 12.68
C MET A 772 -33.42 5.87 12.75
N THR A 773 -33.02 5.60 13.99
CA THR A 773 -32.07 4.53 14.25
C THR A 773 -32.70 3.16 13.97
N VAL A 774 -31.88 2.11 13.83
CA VAL A 774 -32.38 0.73 13.66
C VAL A 774 -33.25 0.36 14.88
N ASP A 775 -32.82 0.71 16.09
CA ASP A 775 -33.55 0.41 17.33
C ASP A 775 -34.91 1.13 17.37
N ASP A 776 -34.96 2.42 17.04
CA ASP A 776 -36.19 3.21 16.96
C ASP A 776 -37.13 2.65 15.89
N ALA A 777 -36.60 2.26 14.74
CA ALA A 777 -37.41 1.70 13.66
C ALA A 777 -38.00 0.33 14.02
N ILE A 778 -37.22 -0.53 14.68
CA ILE A 778 -37.74 -1.84 15.21
C ILE A 778 -38.87 -1.59 16.20
N ALA A 779 -38.70 -0.65 17.13
CA ALA A 779 -39.75 -0.29 18.08
C ALA A 779 -40.99 0.28 17.36
N PHE A 780 -40.79 1.25 16.44
CA PHE A 780 -41.90 1.92 15.70
C PHE A 780 -42.77 0.96 14.88
N PHE A 781 -42.10 0.08 14.08
CA PHE A 781 -42.85 -0.89 13.28
C PHE A 781 -43.33 -2.08 14.10
N GLY A 782 -42.66 -2.42 15.20
CA GLY A 782 -43.01 -3.51 16.12
C GLY A 782 -44.31 -3.27 16.90
N GLU A 783 -44.72 -2.01 17.06
CA GLU A 783 -46.01 -1.65 17.68
C GLU A 783 -47.19 -2.09 16.84
N ASP A 784 -47.09 -2.13 15.52
CA ASP A 784 -48.16 -2.60 14.63
C ASP A 784 -48.08 -4.12 14.37
N LYS A 785 -48.41 -4.89 15.39
CA LYS A 785 -48.38 -6.37 15.35
C LYS A 785 -49.33 -6.98 14.32
N LYS A 786 -50.33 -6.23 13.84
CA LYS A 786 -51.33 -6.75 12.88
C LYS A 786 -50.82 -6.65 11.43
N SER A 787 -49.96 -5.72 11.12
CA SER A 787 -49.43 -5.53 9.78
C SER A 787 -48.38 -6.59 9.44
N ALA A 788 -48.62 -7.38 8.39
CA ALA A 788 -47.68 -8.34 7.87
C ALA A 788 -46.43 -7.67 7.27
N ILE A 789 -46.56 -6.45 6.73
CA ILE A 789 -45.49 -5.65 6.18
C ILE A 789 -44.56 -5.18 7.31
N CYS A 790 -45.14 -4.64 8.39
CA CYS A 790 -44.35 -4.20 9.56
C CYS A 790 -43.56 -5.34 10.19
N ARG A 791 -44.15 -6.53 10.32
CA ARG A 791 -43.40 -7.72 10.79
C ARG A 791 -42.21 -8.05 9.91
N ARG A 792 -42.38 -8.06 8.57
CA ARG A 792 -41.26 -8.29 7.64
C ARG A 792 -40.18 -7.20 7.72
N ILE A 793 -40.57 -5.94 7.95
CA ILE A 793 -39.59 -4.85 8.17
C ILE A 793 -38.77 -5.14 9.42
N VAL A 794 -39.41 -5.48 10.54
CA VAL A 794 -38.74 -5.80 11.80
C VAL A 794 -37.82 -7.02 11.63
N GLU A 795 -38.30 -8.10 11.01
CA GLU A 795 -37.50 -9.31 10.76
C GLU A 795 -36.22 -9.01 9.94
N ARG A 796 -36.27 -8.06 8.99
CA ARG A 796 -35.11 -7.66 8.20
C ARG A 796 -34.19 -6.71 8.95
N LEU A 797 -34.71 -5.89 9.88
CA LEU A 797 -33.90 -4.96 10.67
C LEU A 797 -33.24 -5.65 11.87
N GLN A 798 -33.85 -6.68 12.44
CA GLN A 798 -33.37 -7.36 13.64
C GLN A 798 -31.92 -7.79 13.56
N PRO A 799 -31.41 -8.40 12.47
CA PRO A 799 -30.00 -8.75 12.34
C PRO A 799 -29.02 -7.58 12.43
N LEU A 800 -29.42 -6.34 12.07
CA LEU A 800 -28.59 -5.17 12.31
C LEU A 800 -28.43 -4.86 13.80
N GLN A 801 -29.50 -5.00 14.57
CA GLN A 801 -29.47 -4.87 16.03
C GLN A 801 -28.60 -5.98 16.65
N ASP A 802 -28.78 -7.22 16.21
CA ASP A 802 -28.07 -8.40 16.72
C ASP A 802 -26.55 -8.28 16.55
N VAL A 803 -26.08 -7.65 15.46
CA VAL A 803 -24.65 -7.38 15.24
C VAL A 803 -24.17 -6.09 15.92
N GLY A 804 -24.99 -5.45 16.75
CA GLY A 804 -24.63 -4.25 17.49
C GLY A 804 -24.67 -2.94 16.69
N LEU A 805 -25.50 -2.88 15.63
CA LEU A 805 -25.70 -1.67 14.80
C LEU A 805 -27.07 -1.01 15.06
N GLY A 806 -27.65 -1.20 16.25
CA GLY A 806 -28.95 -0.59 16.60
C GLY A 806 -28.95 0.94 16.54
N TYR A 807 -27.81 1.56 16.75
CA TYR A 807 -27.62 3.02 16.77
C TYR A 807 -27.52 3.69 15.41
N ILE A 808 -27.24 2.97 14.32
CA ILE A 808 -27.07 3.59 12.99
C ILE A 808 -28.43 4.01 12.43
N LYS A 809 -28.46 5.14 11.67
CA LYS A 809 -29.69 5.57 11.00
C LYS A 809 -29.95 4.72 9.77
N LEU A 810 -31.23 4.41 9.50
CA LEU A 810 -31.63 3.61 8.35
C LEU A 810 -31.15 4.20 7.02
N GLY A 811 -31.19 5.52 6.87
CA GLY A 811 -30.79 6.27 5.69
C GLY A 811 -29.35 6.74 5.70
N GLN A 812 -28.52 6.34 6.65
CA GLN A 812 -27.11 6.76 6.73
C GLN A 812 -26.34 6.34 5.46
N SER A 813 -25.59 7.28 4.87
CA SER A 813 -24.80 6.98 3.67
C SER A 813 -23.70 5.94 3.98
N SER A 814 -23.47 5.01 3.06
CA SER A 814 -22.40 4.03 3.20
C SER A 814 -21.00 4.66 3.26
N SER A 815 -20.84 5.89 2.73
CA SER A 815 -19.58 6.62 2.78
C SER A 815 -19.25 7.17 4.18
N THR A 816 -20.24 7.29 5.07
CA THR A 816 -20.08 7.78 6.43
C THR A 816 -19.97 6.66 7.46
N LEU A 817 -20.14 5.41 7.03
CA LEU A 817 -19.96 4.24 7.88
C LEU A 817 -18.45 3.95 8.03
N SER A 818 -18.04 3.59 9.24
CA SER A 818 -16.69 3.04 9.46
C SER A 818 -16.52 1.70 8.74
N GLY A 819 -15.26 1.27 8.54
CA GLY A 819 -14.97 -0.03 7.95
C GLY A 819 -15.62 -1.19 8.70
N GLY A 820 -15.56 -1.18 10.03
CA GLY A 820 -16.18 -2.16 10.89
C GLY A 820 -17.71 -2.15 10.85
N GLU A 821 -18.36 -0.96 10.79
CA GLU A 821 -19.80 -0.84 10.61
C GLU A 821 -20.24 -1.42 9.26
N SER A 822 -19.53 -1.07 8.17
CA SER A 822 -19.79 -1.61 6.83
C SER A 822 -19.71 -3.14 6.81
N GLN A 823 -18.73 -3.71 7.49
CA GLN A 823 -18.54 -5.14 7.60
C GLN A 823 -19.68 -5.83 8.38
N ARG A 824 -20.12 -5.21 9.50
CA ARG A 824 -21.25 -5.72 10.27
C ARG A 824 -22.60 -5.62 9.51
N VAL A 825 -22.81 -4.59 8.69
CA VAL A 825 -23.98 -4.52 7.79
C VAL A 825 -23.97 -5.68 6.78
N LYS A 826 -22.79 -5.99 6.20
CA LYS A 826 -22.64 -7.17 5.31
C LYS A 826 -22.98 -8.46 6.07
N LEU A 827 -22.47 -8.65 7.28
CA LEU A 827 -22.75 -9.79 8.13
C LEU A 827 -24.26 -9.92 8.42
N ALA A 828 -24.92 -8.84 8.81
CA ALA A 828 -26.37 -8.81 9.06
C ALA A 828 -27.18 -9.26 7.84
N SER A 829 -26.75 -8.88 6.62
CA SER A 829 -27.43 -9.29 5.39
C SER A 829 -27.41 -10.80 5.13
N PHE A 830 -26.40 -11.50 5.64
CA PHE A 830 -26.34 -12.97 5.54
C PHE A 830 -27.21 -13.65 6.60
N LEU A 831 -27.38 -13.04 7.75
CA LEU A 831 -28.27 -13.52 8.79
C LEU A 831 -29.76 -13.40 8.39
N THR A 832 -30.13 -12.50 7.46
CA THR A 832 -31.48 -12.33 6.93
C THR A 832 -31.86 -13.37 5.87
N LYS A 833 -30.88 -14.00 5.20
CA LYS A 833 -31.17 -14.96 4.15
C LYS A 833 -31.68 -16.27 4.75
N GLU A 834 -32.80 -16.75 4.26
CA GLU A 834 -33.29 -18.10 4.59
C GLU A 834 -32.25 -19.14 4.21
N THR A 835 -32.13 -20.20 5.01
CA THR A 835 -31.24 -21.34 4.76
C THR A 835 -31.59 -22.00 3.43
N SER A 836 -30.84 -21.62 2.39
CA SER A 836 -30.85 -22.36 1.13
C SER A 836 -29.91 -23.55 1.25
N ASP A 837 -30.28 -24.69 0.65
CA ASP A 837 -29.47 -25.91 0.65
C ASP A 837 -27.99 -25.64 0.30
N GLY A 838 -27.07 -25.98 1.21
CA GLY A 838 -25.62 -25.95 1.03
C GLY A 838 -24.87 -25.00 1.96
N SER A 839 -23.65 -25.36 2.32
CA SER A 839 -22.75 -24.60 3.19
C SER A 839 -22.12 -23.44 2.45
N ILE A 840 -22.03 -22.29 3.11
CA ILE A 840 -21.27 -21.11 2.65
C ILE A 840 -19.99 -21.02 3.49
N LEU A 841 -18.85 -20.77 2.83
CA LEU A 841 -17.62 -20.44 3.53
C LEU A 841 -17.49 -18.92 3.56
N PHE A 842 -17.52 -18.34 4.75
CA PHE A 842 -17.33 -16.91 4.99
C PHE A 842 -15.87 -16.65 5.36
N ILE A 843 -15.26 -15.66 4.74
CA ILE A 843 -13.92 -15.18 5.09
C ILE A 843 -14.07 -13.74 5.60
N PHE A 844 -13.75 -13.54 6.87
CA PHE A 844 -13.75 -12.22 7.52
C PHE A 844 -12.31 -11.73 7.67
N ASP A 845 -12.07 -10.49 7.26
CA ASP A 845 -10.76 -9.87 7.35
C ASP A 845 -10.78 -8.78 8.42
N GLU A 846 -10.08 -9.01 9.53
CA GLU A 846 -9.96 -8.14 10.69
C GLU A 846 -11.33 -7.59 11.18
N PRO A 847 -12.30 -8.45 11.51
CA PRO A 847 -13.66 -8.01 11.84
C PRO A 847 -13.79 -7.31 13.19
N THR A 848 -12.77 -7.33 14.04
CA THR A 848 -12.76 -6.61 15.33
C THR A 848 -12.30 -5.17 15.23
N THR A 849 -11.93 -4.70 14.03
CA THR A 849 -11.51 -3.32 13.80
C THR A 849 -12.52 -2.31 14.32
N GLY A 850 -12.08 -1.40 15.19
CA GLY A 850 -12.91 -0.35 15.80
C GLY A 850 -13.95 -0.85 16.78
N LEU A 851 -13.85 -2.10 17.24
CA LEU A 851 -14.79 -2.68 18.19
C LEU A 851 -14.28 -2.64 19.64
N HIS A 852 -15.13 -2.16 20.51
CA HIS A 852 -14.96 -2.35 21.94
C HIS A 852 -15.20 -3.83 22.34
N PHE A 853 -14.64 -4.31 23.43
CA PHE A 853 -14.80 -5.68 23.93
C PHE A 853 -16.26 -6.15 23.96
N HIS A 854 -17.18 -5.26 24.35
CA HIS A 854 -18.61 -5.56 24.36
C HIS A 854 -19.17 -5.85 22.94
N ASP A 855 -18.71 -5.14 21.95
CA ASP A 855 -19.15 -5.34 20.54
C ASP A 855 -18.57 -6.64 19.97
N ILE A 856 -17.34 -7.03 20.38
CA ILE A 856 -16.74 -8.32 20.02
C ILE A 856 -17.60 -9.49 20.50
N SER A 857 -18.20 -9.41 21.69
CA SER A 857 -19.09 -10.45 22.19
C SER A 857 -20.34 -10.64 21.31
N LYS A 858 -20.91 -9.54 20.77
CA LYS A 858 -22.03 -9.60 19.82
C LYS A 858 -21.62 -10.18 18.48
N LEU A 859 -20.43 -9.81 17.99
CA LEU A 859 -19.86 -10.37 16.77
C LEU A 859 -19.68 -11.90 16.87
N LEU A 860 -19.13 -12.38 17.98
CA LEU A 860 -18.97 -13.82 18.23
C LEU A 860 -20.32 -14.55 18.29
N ALA A 861 -21.36 -13.94 18.86
CA ALA A 861 -22.71 -14.51 18.85
C ALA A 861 -23.26 -14.64 17.42
N ALA A 862 -23.03 -13.64 16.56
CA ALA A 862 -23.40 -13.68 15.15
C ALA A 862 -22.64 -14.78 14.37
N PHE A 863 -21.35 -14.96 14.63
CA PHE A 863 -20.56 -16.06 14.05
C PHE A 863 -21.10 -17.43 14.46
N ASN A 864 -21.40 -17.61 15.74
CA ASN A 864 -21.98 -18.84 16.22
C ASN A 864 -23.33 -19.14 15.55
N ALA A 865 -24.18 -18.14 15.37
CA ALA A 865 -25.46 -18.30 14.68
C ALA A 865 -25.31 -18.73 13.20
N LEU A 866 -24.25 -18.28 12.50
CA LEU A 866 -23.95 -18.76 11.15
C LEU A 866 -23.43 -20.20 11.14
N ILE A 867 -22.58 -20.59 12.10
CA ILE A 867 -22.06 -21.95 12.23
C ILE A 867 -23.20 -22.94 12.55
N GLU A 868 -24.12 -22.57 13.45
CA GLU A 868 -25.31 -23.38 13.78
C GLU A 868 -26.23 -23.60 12.56
N ARG A 869 -26.20 -22.70 11.58
CA ARG A 869 -26.88 -22.86 10.29
C ARG A 869 -26.12 -23.74 9.29
N GLY A 870 -24.97 -24.31 9.68
CA GLY A 870 -24.16 -25.23 8.85
C GLY A 870 -23.14 -24.51 7.96
N HIS A 871 -22.80 -23.25 8.24
CA HIS A 871 -21.79 -22.50 7.49
C HIS A 871 -20.40 -22.65 8.10
N THR A 872 -19.37 -22.34 7.32
CA THR A 872 -17.97 -22.33 7.74
C THR A 872 -17.49 -20.90 7.87
N ILE A 873 -16.75 -20.59 8.93
CA ILE A 873 -16.18 -19.26 9.16
C ILE A 873 -14.67 -19.34 9.20
N VAL A 874 -14.02 -18.51 8.39
CA VAL A 874 -12.58 -18.23 8.42
C VAL A 874 -12.39 -16.78 8.81
N VAL A 875 -11.64 -16.51 9.85
CA VAL A 875 -11.37 -15.16 10.36
C VAL A 875 -9.87 -14.89 10.28
N VAL A 876 -9.48 -13.82 9.62
CA VAL A 876 -8.10 -13.31 9.69
C VAL A 876 -8.05 -12.30 10.83
N GLU A 877 -7.34 -12.62 11.92
CA GLU A 877 -7.41 -11.82 13.15
C GLU A 877 -6.13 -11.85 13.99
N HIS A 878 -6.00 -10.78 14.80
CA HIS A 878 -4.96 -10.61 15.81
C HIS A 878 -5.53 -10.50 17.23
N ASN A 879 -6.83 -10.24 17.35
CA ASN A 879 -7.49 -10.03 18.63
C ASN A 879 -7.56 -11.33 19.42
N MET A 880 -7.01 -11.32 20.64
CA MET A 880 -6.92 -12.52 21.50
C MET A 880 -8.29 -13.05 21.92
N GLU A 881 -9.30 -12.18 22.00
CA GLU A 881 -10.68 -12.58 22.36
C GLU A 881 -11.31 -13.43 21.27
N ILE A 882 -11.05 -13.15 19.99
CA ILE A 882 -11.50 -13.99 18.87
C ILE A 882 -10.69 -15.28 18.80
N ILE A 883 -9.36 -15.20 18.94
CA ILE A 883 -8.47 -16.35 18.82
C ILE A 883 -8.81 -17.41 19.88
N LYS A 884 -9.04 -17.01 21.14
CA LYS A 884 -9.39 -17.94 22.21
C LYS A 884 -10.76 -18.61 22.02
N CYS A 885 -11.66 -17.97 21.25
CA CYS A 885 -12.99 -18.50 20.93
C CYS A 885 -13.06 -19.29 19.63
N ALA A 886 -11.96 -19.41 18.87
CA ALA A 886 -11.88 -20.20 17.65
C ALA A 886 -11.92 -21.71 17.93
N ASP A 887 -12.42 -22.49 16.98
CA ASP A 887 -12.38 -23.95 17.01
C ASP A 887 -11.04 -24.48 16.47
N TRP A 888 -10.46 -23.77 15.51
CA TRP A 888 -9.20 -24.09 14.85
C TRP A 888 -8.37 -22.83 14.62
N VAL A 889 -7.07 -22.89 14.80
CA VAL A 889 -6.15 -21.79 14.59
C VAL A 889 -5.05 -22.19 13.64
N VAL A 890 -4.74 -21.33 12.69
CA VAL A 890 -3.58 -21.42 11.80
C VAL A 890 -2.71 -20.19 12.07
N ASP A 891 -1.55 -20.40 12.68
CA ASP A 891 -0.61 -19.33 13.02
C ASP A 891 0.50 -19.24 11.99
N LEU A 892 0.62 -18.08 11.33
CA LEU A 892 1.62 -17.80 10.30
C LEU A 892 2.75 -16.94 10.87
N GLY A 893 3.98 -17.34 10.60
CA GLY A 893 5.15 -16.63 11.12
C GLY A 893 6.46 -17.27 10.69
N PRO A 894 7.46 -17.30 11.63
CA PRO A 894 7.44 -16.65 12.95
C PRO A 894 7.58 -15.13 12.90
N GLU A 895 8.17 -14.58 11.83
CA GLU A 895 8.44 -13.16 11.63
C GLU A 895 7.62 -12.58 10.45
N ALA A 896 7.84 -11.30 10.16
CA ALA A 896 7.28 -10.62 8.99
C ALA A 896 8.13 -10.80 7.73
N GLY A 897 7.56 -10.53 6.55
CA GLY A 897 8.29 -10.47 5.28
C GLY A 897 9.08 -11.73 4.97
N THR A 898 10.36 -11.57 4.64
CA THR A 898 11.28 -12.69 4.31
C THR A 898 11.52 -13.65 5.47
N GLY A 899 11.32 -13.22 6.72
CA GLY A 899 11.41 -14.08 7.91
C GLY A 899 10.13 -14.88 8.19
N GLY A 900 9.03 -14.56 7.54
CA GLY A 900 7.71 -15.14 7.73
C GLY A 900 7.32 -16.18 6.69
N GLY A 901 6.01 -16.29 6.47
CA GLY A 901 5.43 -17.10 5.40
C GLY A 901 5.42 -18.59 5.64
N ARG A 902 5.58 -19.04 6.88
CA ARG A 902 5.48 -20.45 7.29
C ARG A 902 4.29 -20.66 8.21
N VAL A 903 3.73 -21.85 8.22
CA VAL A 903 2.79 -22.29 9.26
C VAL A 903 3.62 -22.65 10.48
N VAL A 904 3.51 -21.86 11.55
CA VAL A 904 4.18 -22.08 12.83
C VAL A 904 3.39 -23.09 13.65
N PHE A 905 2.06 -22.98 13.58
CA PHE A 905 1.15 -23.86 14.32
C PHE A 905 -0.16 -24.03 13.56
N GLU A 906 -0.75 -25.22 13.70
CA GLU A 906 -2.08 -25.58 13.22
C GLU A 906 -2.76 -26.50 14.24
N GLY A 907 -3.88 -26.06 14.83
CA GLY A 907 -4.55 -26.79 15.89
C GLY A 907 -5.59 -25.99 16.66
N THR A 908 -5.92 -26.45 17.87
CA THR A 908 -6.85 -25.75 18.77
C THR A 908 -6.17 -24.57 19.50
N PRO A 909 -6.92 -23.53 19.92
CA PRO A 909 -6.35 -22.41 20.68
C PRO A 909 -5.58 -22.84 21.93
N ARG A 910 -6.07 -23.84 22.65
CA ARG A 910 -5.42 -24.38 23.83
C ARG A 910 -4.06 -25.01 23.53
N ALA A 911 -3.96 -25.74 22.43
CA ALA A 911 -2.69 -26.33 21.99
C ALA A 911 -1.71 -25.24 21.48
N LEU A 912 -2.22 -24.11 20.94
CA LEU A 912 -1.40 -22.97 20.54
C LEU A 912 -0.67 -22.33 21.73
N GLU A 913 -1.31 -22.26 22.93
CA GLU A 913 -0.69 -21.73 24.14
C GLU A 913 0.58 -22.48 24.54
N GLU A 914 0.70 -23.77 24.15
CA GLU A 914 1.84 -24.63 24.45
C GLU A 914 2.94 -24.55 23.37
N CYS A 915 2.72 -23.87 22.23
CA CYS A 915 3.69 -23.75 21.15
C CYS A 915 4.74 -22.65 21.44
N PRO A 916 6.01 -23.02 21.68
CA PRO A 916 7.04 -22.03 22.06
C PRO A 916 7.48 -21.14 20.90
N GLU A 917 7.25 -21.53 19.65
CA GLU A 917 7.63 -20.78 18.45
C GLU A 917 6.55 -19.75 18.06
N SER A 918 5.36 -19.81 18.65
CA SER A 918 4.24 -18.94 18.35
C SER A 918 4.22 -17.71 19.25
N HIS A 919 4.43 -16.55 18.66
CA HIS A 919 4.19 -15.29 19.37
C HIS A 919 2.73 -15.13 19.79
N THR A 920 1.79 -15.55 18.94
CA THR A 920 0.36 -15.54 19.27
C THR A 920 0.06 -16.42 20.49
N GLY A 921 0.65 -17.61 20.55
CA GLY A 921 0.51 -18.54 21.69
C GLY A 921 1.06 -17.95 22.99
N GLU A 922 2.17 -17.22 22.94
CA GLU A 922 2.73 -16.52 24.11
C GLU A 922 1.75 -15.49 24.68
N PHE A 923 1.19 -14.62 23.83
CA PHE A 923 0.22 -13.61 24.28
C PHE A 923 -1.10 -14.21 24.72
N LEU A 924 -1.57 -15.27 24.08
CA LEU A 924 -2.79 -15.99 24.47
C LEU A 924 -2.64 -16.58 25.89
N ARG A 925 -1.52 -17.23 26.17
CA ARG A 925 -1.19 -17.78 27.49
C ARG A 925 -1.10 -16.72 28.61
N LEU A 926 -0.60 -15.52 28.28
CA LEU A 926 -0.56 -14.42 29.24
C LEU A 926 -1.95 -13.97 29.63
N ARG A 927 -2.90 -13.95 28.68
CA ARG A 927 -4.29 -13.56 28.94
C ARG A 927 -5.13 -14.61 29.67
N THR A 928 -4.87 -15.88 29.44
CA THR A 928 -5.58 -16.98 30.16
C THR A 928 -5.14 -17.10 31.61
N LYS A 929 -4.02 -16.52 31.99
CA LYS A 929 -3.52 -16.49 33.39
C LYS A 929 -3.99 -15.29 34.21
N LEU A 930 -4.49 -14.25 33.55
CA LEU A 930 -5.10 -13.08 34.17
C LEU A 930 -6.62 -13.28 34.36
#